data_e9111463842b0950e68c47de5357ba68
#
_entry.id   e9111463842b0950e68c47de5357ba68
#
_cell.length_a   1.000
_cell.length_b   1.000
_cell.length_c   1.000
_cell.angle_alpha   90.00
_cell.angle_beta   90.00
_cell.angle_gamma   90.00
#
_symmetry.space_group_name_H-M   'P 1'
#
loop_
_entity.id
_entity.type
_entity.pdbx_description
1 polymer ?
#
loop_
_entity_poly.entity_id
_entity_poly.type
_entity_poly.pdbx_seq_one_letter_code
_entity_poly.pdbx_strand_id
1 'polypeptide(L)'
;MNSPLNNGAASTGNNVASIGAGTASIGVPFTIDTEVFFRNCNDFTARFPEQAARLGLNRQETALQCLQAVPPAYRLLQAKAKGMERTPTLSVNGSFVHSKYNPQEEARRILVSDFFQTAEVQSRCIFTGLGLGYLASQYIERFPAAEAVIVEADSNVFICFLASRRLDSFFRHRRLSLLIGIQPEEAASFLASTGWNSKILFKAPIFAEAYRQWYKTFFTLLERNKMKNSINAKTLERFGTLWLKNTVKNLGLLCSTAKVSCFKNAFSDAAAVVLAGGPSLTAHLEIVKKSSKGFIIIAVDTAMRACLRAGITPDFILSFDPQYWNYLHTAGLDTSKSVLISEAAVFPAVLRQCYRAVFFSNSSVPFARYLEGEGQNGDEDYTLAAGGSVATTAWDFARYIGAKPVIMAGLDLAYPHKQTHFAGSTFEEAVHTRSTRFASAEQANFNSLYSAFPSLHQDYAGSTVLTDRRMLLYAWWFESTLAKYPEIKTFNLMPRGVLIPGMSACSAEDFVGLIGGLPRTAIDERLEAIVKNAYSQTFLDGCGARERQLAASVKTMTEAAADLAVQAEKAGKLCRRLAECGGEEGTGKSGKSGNGNRTREQAALIAQLNTLDEKIKDGFAKDLVEVLCFSDESNADSSVPPMAAAEKVYGRICLMAQQVHEIFKKR
;
A
#
# COMPACT_ATOMS: atom_id res chain seq x y z
N MET A 1 -51.15 6.97 64.98
CA MET A 1 -52.40 6.49 64.41
C MET A 1 -52.27 6.53 62.90
N ASN A 2 -52.22 5.35 62.34
CA ASN A 2 -52.65 4.94 60.98
C ASN A 2 -52.20 5.71 59.72
N SER A 3 -51.35 5.02 59.02
CA SER A 3 -51.20 5.04 57.51
C SER A 3 -52.56 4.76 56.79
N PRO A 4 -52.62 4.97 55.43
CA PRO A 4 -52.17 3.92 54.56
C PRO A 4 -51.36 4.35 53.33
N LEU A 5 -50.53 3.43 52.89
CA LEU A 5 -49.88 3.24 51.61
C LEU A 5 -50.84 3.40 50.42
N ASN A 6 -50.46 4.15 49.42
CA ASN A 6 -51.03 4.05 48.10
C ASN A 6 -49.92 3.77 47.05
N ASN A 7 -49.90 2.54 46.58
CA ASN A 7 -49.08 2.07 45.45
C ASN A 7 -49.56 2.74 44.15
N GLY A 8 -48.80 3.69 43.63
CA GLY A 8 -48.93 4.20 42.30
C GLY A 8 -47.94 3.54 41.37
N ALA A 9 -48.40 2.57 40.57
CA ALA A 9 -47.60 1.99 39.48
C ALA A 9 -47.21 3.08 38.50
N ALA A 10 -45.91 3.34 38.40
CA ALA A 10 -45.36 4.18 37.33
C ALA A 10 -45.49 3.44 36.00
N SER A 11 -46.43 3.88 35.17
CA SER A 11 -46.49 3.52 33.75
C SER A 11 -45.22 4.07 33.08
N THR A 12 -44.34 3.20 32.65
CA THR A 12 -43.23 3.54 31.75
C THR A 12 -43.83 3.97 30.44
N GLY A 13 -44.00 5.31 30.28
CA GLY A 13 -44.38 5.90 29.01
C GLY A 13 -43.24 5.70 28.01
N ASN A 14 -43.51 4.98 26.94
CA ASN A 14 -42.63 4.87 25.80
C ASN A 14 -42.33 6.28 25.28
N ASN A 15 -41.14 6.78 25.55
CA ASN A 15 -40.65 8.04 24.99
C ASN A 15 -40.41 7.84 23.49
N VAL A 16 -41.35 8.29 22.66
CA VAL A 16 -41.25 8.26 21.22
C VAL A 16 -40.31 9.41 20.78
N ALA A 17 -39.09 9.07 20.40
CA ALA A 17 -38.17 10.03 19.82
C ALA A 17 -38.41 10.17 18.31
N SER A 18 -38.44 11.41 17.79
CA SER A 18 -38.48 11.69 16.35
C SER A 18 -37.21 12.41 15.92
N ILE A 19 -36.58 11.95 14.84
CA ILE A 19 -35.48 12.69 14.20
C ILE A 19 -36.06 13.70 13.22
N GLY A 20 -35.79 15.00 13.41
CA GLY A 20 -36.05 16.05 12.42
C GLY A 20 -37.45 16.64 12.41
N ALA A 21 -38.04 16.99 13.54
CA ALA A 21 -39.27 17.81 13.61
C ALA A 21 -38.99 19.28 13.25
N GLY A 22 -39.05 19.63 11.98
CA GLY A 22 -38.90 20.97 11.44
C GLY A 22 -39.87 21.23 10.28
N THR A 23 -40.40 22.42 10.21
CA THR A 23 -41.48 22.91 9.33
C THR A 23 -41.12 22.84 7.84
N ALA A 24 -41.62 21.88 7.10
CA ALA A 24 -42.10 21.90 5.71
C ALA A 24 -42.50 20.46 5.32
N SER A 25 -43.63 20.26 4.67
CA SER A 25 -44.27 18.96 4.39
C SER A 25 -43.57 18.16 3.30
N ILE A 26 -42.40 17.54 3.62
CA ILE A 26 -41.70 16.63 2.68
C ILE A 26 -42.25 15.19 2.78
N GLY A 27 -42.93 14.81 3.87
CA GLY A 27 -43.49 13.48 4.12
C GLY A 27 -43.92 13.28 5.57
N VAL A 28 -44.54 12.13 5.86
CA VAL A 28 -44.96 11.76 7.23
C VAL A 28 -43.70 11.30 7.99
N PRO A 29 -43.41 11.90 9.18
CA PRO A 29 -42.29 11.45 10.02
C PRO A 29 -42.40 9.98 10.38
N PHE A 30 -41.27 9.28 10.39
CA PHE A 30 -41.20 7.90 10.88
C PHE A 30 -41.03 7.91 12.39
N THR A 31 -41.83 7.13 13.09
CA THR A 31 -41.76 6.98 14.54
C THR A 31 -40.64 6.01 14.89
N ILE A 32 -39.61 6.48 15.61
CA ILE A 32 -38.49 5.66 16.04
C ILE A 32 -38.88 4.85 17.28
N ASP A 33 -38.68 3.55 17.18
CA ASP A 33 -38.76 2.65 18.31
C ASP A 33 -37.38 2.60 19.01
N THR A 34 -37.32 3.19 20.21
CA THR A 34 -36.07 3.27 20.98
C THR A 34 -35.57 1.91 21.47
N GLU A 35 -36.46 0.94 21.69
CA GLU A 35 -36.06 -0.43 22.05
C GLU A 35 -35.36 -1.12 20.89
N VAL A 36 -35.88 -0.96 19.68
CA VAL A 36 -35.23 -1.45 18.45
C VAL A 36 -33.88 -0.78 18.24
N PHE A 37 -33.80 0.53 18.45
CA PHE A 37 -32.52 1.25 18.35
C PHE A 37 -31.47 0.73 19.33
N PHE A 38 -31.79 0.60 20.62
CA PHE A 38 -30.87 0.08 21.62
C PHE A 38 -30.48 -1.38 21.36
N ARG A 39 -31.40 -2.20 20.90
CA ARG A 39 -31.08 -3.58 20.51
C ARG A 39 -30.06 -3.60 19.36
N ASN A 40 -30.26 -2.80 18.32
CA ASN A 40 -29.33 -2.69 17.21
C ASN A 40 -27.95 -2.16 17.66
N CYS A 41 -27.90 -1.21 18.60
CA CYS A 41 -26.67 -0.73 19.22
C CYS A 41 -25.94 -1.85 19.98
N ASN A 42 -26.68 -2.70 20.72
CA ASN A 42 -26.11 -3.82 21.44
C ASN A 42 -25.55 -4.89 20.48
N ASP A 43 -26.28 -5.24 19.40
CA ASP A 43 -25.82 -6.17 18.38
C ASP A 43 -24.57 -5.63 17.65
N PHE A 44 -24.55 -4.34 17.36
CA PHE A 44 -23.38 -3.66 16.79
C PHE A 44 -22.18 -3.67 17.76
N THR A 45 -22.39 -3.35 19.04
CA THR A 45 -21.35 -3.33 20.07
C THR A 45 -20.76 -4.73 20.31
N ALA A 46 -21.60 -5.76 20.33
CA ALA A 46 -21.15 -7.14 20.49
C ALA A 46 -20.22 -7.58 19.35
N ARG A 47 -20.43 -7.06 18.16
CA ARG A 47 -19.69 -7.42 16.96
C ARG A 47 -18.48 -6.50 16.68
N PHE A 48 -18.60 -5.21 16.95
CA PHE A 48 -17.63 -4.17 16.63
C PHE A 48 -17.39 -3.26 17.84
N PRO A 49 -16.83 -3.77 18.96
CA PRO A 49 -16.75 -3.06 20.23
C PRO A 49 -15.93 -1.78 20.15
N GLU A 50 -14.82 -1.78 19.43
CA GLU A 50 -13.96 -0.61 19.26
C GLU A 50 -14.65 0.51 18.48
N GLN A 51 -15.34 0.17 17.40
CA GLN A 51 -16.08 1.16 16.61
C GLN A 51 -17.30 1.70 17.39
N ALA A 52 -17.99 0.82 18.14
CA ALA A 52 -19.11 1.24 18.97
C ALA A 52 -18.67 2.21 20.07
N ALA A 53 -17.52 1.96 20.71
CA ALA A 53 -16.94 2.87 21.70
C ALA A 53 -16.56 4.22 21.07
N ARG A 54 -15.91 4.22 19.91
CA ARG A 54 -15.53 5.43 19.19
C ARG A 54 -16.74 6.27 18.77
N LEU A 55 -17.84 5.63 18.39
CA LEU A 55 -19.07 6.30 17.98
C LEU A 55 -20.00 6.64 19.16
N GLY A 56 -19.64 6.30 20.42
CA GLY A 56 -20.45 6.53 21.59
C GLY A 56 -21.73 5.64 21.67
N LEU A 57 -21.73 4.50 20.95
CA LEU A 57 -22.90 3.62 20.82
C LEU A 57 -22.84 2.41 21.76
N ASN A 58 -21.80 2.28 22.57
CA ASN A 58 -21.56 1.16 23.47
C ASN A 58 -22.27 1.26 24.82
N ARG A 59 -22.95 2.38 25.12
CA ARG A 59 -23.77 2.61 26.33
C ARG A 59 -25.08 3.24 25.93
N GLN A 60 -26.17 2.86 26.58
CA GLN A 60 -27.51 3.37 26.25
C GLN A 60 -27.63 4.88 26.37
N GLU A 61 -27.04 5.47 27.43
CA GLU A 61 -27.08 6.93 27.65
C GLU A 61 -26.40 7.69 26.52
N THR A 62 -25.17 7.30 26.17
CA THR A 62 -24.42 7.96 25.07
C THR A 62 -25.04 7.67 23.70
N ALA A 63 -25.58 6.48 23.48
CA ALA A 63 -26.28 6.13 22.25
C ALA A 63 -27.55 6.98 22.07
N LEU A 64 -28.31 7.22 23.16
CA LEU A 64 -29.46 8.13 23.12
C LEU A 64 -29.05 9.57 22.83
N GLN A 65 -27.96 10.05 23.42
CA GLN A 65 -27.40 11.37 23.10
C GLN A 65 -27.00 11.48 21.63
N CYS A 66 -26.35 10.44 21.06
CA CYS A 66 -26.02 10.40 19.64
C CYS A 66 -27.27 10.46 18.76
N LEU A 67 -28.34 9.73 19.13
CA LEU A 67 -29.61 9.77 18.40
C LEU A 67 -30.25 11.16 18.43
N GLN A 68 -30.24 11.82 19.58
CA GLN A 68 -30.79 13.17 19.77
C GLN A 68 -29.94 14.25 19.10
N ALA A 69 -28.64 14.01 18.96
CA ALA A 69 -27.69 14.93 18.32
C ALA A 69 -27.73 14.88 16.78
N VAL A 70 -28.47 13.93 16.17
CA VAL A 70 -28.62 13.86 14.72
C VAL A 70 -29.24 15.17 14.20
N PRO A 71 -28.55 15.87 13.27
CA PRO A 71 -29.02 17.17 12.80
C PRO A 71 -30.41 17.12 12.14
N PRO A 72 -31.22 18.18 12.20
CA PRO A 72 -32.56 18.24 11.57
C PRO A 72 -32.54 18.08 10.04
N ALA A 73 -31.40 18.19 9.42
CA ALA A 73 -31.18 17.91 8.00
C ALA A 73 -31.42 16.42 7.65
N TYR A 74 -31.24 15.51 8.62
CA TYR A 74 -31.49 14.08 8.48
C TYR A 74 -32.90 13.78 8.97
N ARG A 75 -33.75 13.24 8.10
CA ARG A 75 -35.15 12.96 8.43
C ARG A 75 -35.49 11.53 8.06
N LEU A 76 -35.88 10.74 9.05
CA LEU A 76 -36.55 9.46 8.82
C LEU A 76 -38.03 9.73 8.53
N LEU A 77 -38.50 9.26 7.39
CA LEU A 77 -39.85 9.45 6.89
C LEU A 77 -40.50 8.12 6.56
N GLN A 78 -41.81 8.03 6.61
CA GLN A 78 -42.52 6.81 6.18
C GLN A 78 -42.53 6.71 4.65
N ALA A 79 -42.32 5.51 4.11
CA ALA A 79 -42.44 5.25 2.69
C ALA A 79 -43.92 5.34 2.27
N LYS A 80 -44.18 5.89 1.06
CA LYS A 80 -45.53 6.27 0.61
C LYS A 80 -46.33 5.14 -0.03
N ALA A 81 -45.69 4.00 -0.40
CA ALA A 81 -46.43 2.91 -1.00
C ALA A 81 -47.35 2.22 0.03
N LYS A 82 -48.52 1.80 -0.43
CA LYS A 82 -49.48 1.08 0.41
C LYS A 82 -48.84 -0.18 1.02
N GLY A 83 -49.00 -0.35 2.32
CA GLY A 83 -48.39 -1.44 3.08
C GLY A 83 -46.94 -1.19 3.50
N MET A 84 -46.37 -0.01 3.27
CA MET A 84 -45.01 0.40 3.63
C MET A 84 -44.95 1.39 4.79
N GLU A 85 -46.03 1.54 5.55
CA GLU A 85 -46.17 2.55 6.63
C GLU A 85 -45.14 2.34 7.75
N ARG A 86 -44.63 1.10 7.90
CA ARG A 86 -43.55 0.76 8.85
C ARG A 86 -42.16 0.70 8.22
N THR A 87 -42.03 1.05 6.95
CA THR A 87 -40.76 1.03 6.21
C THR A 87 -40.22 2.46 6.12
N PRO A 88 -39.11 2.78 6.80
CA PRO A 88 -38.55 4.14 6.73
C PRO A 88 -37.83 4.39 5.43
N THR A 89 -37.83 5.66 4.99
CA THR A 89 -36.89 6.21 4.02
C THR A 89 -36.11 7.34 4.67
N LEU A 90 -34.93 7.64 4.17
CA LEU A 90 -34.07 8.70 4.68
C LEU A 90 -34.04 9.87 3.70
N SER A 91 -34.20 11.08 4.21
CA SER A 91 -33.94 12.33 3.49
C SER A 91 -32.81 13.08 4.19
N VAL A 92 -31.84 13.56 3.42
CA VAL A 92 -30.72 14.39 3.88
C VAL A 92 -30.76 15.70 3.10
N ASN A 93 -30.86 16.83 3.79
CA ASN A 93 -31.01 18.16 3.18
C ASN A 93 -32.16 18.24 2.15
N GLY A 94 -33.27 17.52 2.39
CA GLY A 94 -34.41 17.46 1.48
C GLY A 94 -34.28 16.49 0.31
N SER A 95 -33.13 15.92 0.08
CA SER A 95 -32.88 14.88 -0.94
C SER A 95 -33.10 13.48 -0.36
N PHE A 96 -33.82 12.63 -1.08
CA PHE A 96 -34.09 11.27 -0.63
C PHE A 96 -32.89 10.35 -0.94
N VAL A 97 -32.38 9.68 0.09
CA VAL A 97 -31.30 8.67 0.00
C VAL A 97 -31.84 7.38 -0.60
N HIS A 98 -33.08 7.05 -0.32
CA HIS A 98 -33.78 5.89 -0.86
C HIS A 98 -35.11 6.33 -1.47
N SER A 99 -35.73 5.43 -2.24
CA SER A 99 -37.06 5.66 -2.80
C SER A 99 -38.03 6.14 -1.73
N LYS A 100 -38.70 7.25 -1.99
CA LYS A 100 -39.78 7.73 -1.14
C LYS A 100 -41.05 6.86 -1.15
N TYR A 101 -41.13 5.92 -2.12
CA TYR A 101 -42.27 4.99 -2.24
C TYR A 101 -41.98 3.63 -1.65
N ASN A 102 -40.97 2.94 -2.15
CA ASN A 102 -40.60 1.59 -1.73
C ASN A 102 -39.08 1.38 -1.78
N PRO A 103 -38.36 1.62 -0.65
CA PRO A 103 -36.92 1.42 -0.57
C PRO A 103 -36.46 -0.03 -0.74
N GLN A 104 -37.30 -0.98 -0.34
CA GLN A 104 -36.98 -2.42 -0.47
C GLN A 104 -37.00 -2.87 -1.94
N GLU A 105 -37.99 -2.43 -2.70
CA GLU A 105 -38.10 -2.73 -4.13
C GLU A 105 -36.99 -2.04 -4.94
N GLU A 106 -36.60 -0.80 -4.55
CA GLU A 106 -35.44 -0.13 -5.13
C GLU A 106 -34.17 -0.96 -4.96
N ALA A 107 -33.89 -1.41 -3.72
CA ALA A 107 -32.75 -2.27 -3.42
C ALA A 107 -32.77 -3.58 -4.23
N ARG A 108 -33.96 -4.19 -4.36
CA ARG A 108 -34.15 -5.42 -5.13
C ARG A 108 -33.83 -5.21 -6.62
N ARG A 109 -34.28 -4.09 -7.22
CA ARG A 109 -33.96 -3.75 -8.62
C ARG A 109 -32.48 -3.50 -8.83
N ILE A 110 -31.80 -2.83 -7.89
CA ILE A 110 -30.35 -2.63 -7.96
C ILE A 110 -29.64 -3.99 -7.90
N LEU A 111 -30.05 -4.90 -6.99
CA LEU A 111 -29.42 -6.20 -6.80
C LEU A 111 -29.54 -7.15 -8.01
N VAL A 112 -30.48 -6.93 -8.91
CA VAL A 112 -30.62 -7.71 -10.16
C VAL A 112 -29.90 -7.07 -11.35
N SER A 113 -29.24 -5.91 -11.17
CA SER A 113 -28.43 -5.30 -12.21
C SER A 113 -27.19 -6.14 -12.56
N ASP A 114 -26.62 -5.91 -13.75
CA ASP A 114 -25.47 -6.66 -14.26
C ASP A 114 -24.27 -6.67 -13.31
N PHE A 115 -24.06 -5.58 -12.55
CA PHE A 115 -23.00 -5.47 -11.57
C PHE A 115 -23.05 -6.63 -10.55
N PHE A 116 -24.24 -6.97 -10.02
CA PHE A 116 -24.42 -8.02 -9.01
C PHE A 116 -24.55 -9.43 -9.61
N GLN A 117 -24.47 -9.59 -10.93
CA GLN A 117 -24.54 -10.91 -11.57
C GLN A 117 -23.17 -11.57 -11.74
N THR A 118 -22.08 -10.85 -11.48
CA THR A 118 -20.72 -11.40 -11.62
C THR A 118 -20.36 -12.28 -10.42
N ALA A 119 -19.63 -13.38 -10.65
CA ALA A 119 -19.20 -14.28 -9.59
C ALA A 119 -18.34 -13.58 -8.51
N GLU A 120 -17.50 -12.62 -8.92
CA GLU A 120 -16.69 -11.82 -8.00
C GLU A 120 -17.58 -11.05 -7.01
N VAL A 121 -18.57 -10.31 -7.52
CA VAL A 121 -19.48 -9.52 -6.69
C VAL A 121 -20.39 -10.40 -5.84
N GLN A 122 -20.77 -11.59 -6.31
CA GLN A 122 -21.56 -12.55 -5.52
C GLN A 122 -20.76 -13.18 -4.37
N SER A 123 -19.44 -13.23 -4.47
CA SER A 123 -18.54 -13.71 -3.41
C SER A 123 -18.07 -12.60 -2.46
N ARG A 124 -17.95 -11.38 -2.96
CA ARG A 124 -17.45 -10.21 -2.22
C ARG A 124 -17.97 -8.91 -2.82
N CYS A 125 -18.50 -8.01 -1.99
CA CYS A 125 -18.94 -6.69 -2.42
C CYS A 125 -18.54 -5.60 -1.42
N ILE A 126 -18.10 -4.44 -1.95
CA ILE A 126 -17.79 -3.25 -1.17
C ILE A 126 -18.86 -2.20 -1.49
N PHE A 127 -19.57 -1.74 -0.48
CA PHE A 127 -20.59 -0.71 -0.59
C PHE A 127 -20.03 0.62 -0.10
N THR A 128 -20.00 1.65 -0.96
CA THR A 128 -19.70 3.02 -0.53
C THR A 128 -21.00 3.80 -0.39
N GLY A 129 -21.32 4.15 0.86
CA GLY A 129 -22.63 4.67 1.25
C GLY A 129 -23.58 3.57 1.68
N LEU A 130 -23.96 3.60 2.96
CA LEU A 130 -24.89 2.62 3.56
C LEU A 130 -26.35 3.02 3.38
N GLY A 131 -26.65 4.31 3.56
CA GLY A 131 -28.01 4.79 3.72
C GLY A 131 -28.71 4.06 4.88
N LEU A 132 -29.95 3.59 4.66
CA LEU A 132 -30.63 2.71 5.62
C LEU A 132 -30.33 1.21 5.40
N GLY A 133 -29.30 0.87 4.62
CA GLY A 133 -28.78 -0.48 4.47
C GLY A 133 -29.69 -1.47 3.73
N TYR A 134 -30.68 -1.04 2.98
CA TYR A 134 -31.58 -1.94 2.27
C TYR A 134 -30.87 -2.84 1.26
N LEU A 135 -29.99 -2.23 0.44
CA LEU A 135 -29.23 -2.97 -0.56
C LEU A 135 -28.25 -3.95 0.07
N ALA A 136 -27.50 -3.51 1.07
CA ALA A 136 -26.53 -4.34 1.78
C ALA A 136 -27.23 -5.52 2.51
N SER A 137 -28.39 -5.27 3.15
CA SER A 137 -29.18 -6.32 3.80
C SER A 137 -29.65 -7.39 2.80
N GLN A 138 -30.21 -6.97 1.67
CA GLN A 138 -30.69 -7.90 0.63
C GLN A 138 -29.53 -8.66 -0.04
N TYR A 139 -28.36 -8.01 -0.19
CA TYR A 139 -27.17 -8.68 -0.69
C TYR A 139 -26.72 -9.80 0.26
N ILE A 140 -26.60 -9.51 1.55
CA ILE A 140 -26.23 -10.48 2.58
C ILE A 140 -27.23 -11.65 2.66
N GLU A 141 -28.53 -11.37 2.54
CA GLU A 141 -29.57 -12.39 2.52
C GLU A 141 -29.48 -13.30 1.28
N ARG A 142 -29.21 -12.71 0.12
CA ARG A 142 -29.11 -13.45 -1.14
C ARG A 142 -27.81 -14.25 -1.25
N PHE A 143 -26.70 -13.71 -0.69
CA PHE A 143 -25.38 -14.32 -0.75
C PHE A 143 -24.80 -14.53 0.66
N PRO A 144 -25.30 -15.49 1.43
CA PRO A 144 -24.97 -15.65 2.85
C PRO A 144 -23.49 -16.03 3.11
N ALA A 145 -22.78 -16.55 2.11
CA ALA A 145 -21.34 -16.84 2.18
C ALA A 145 -20.44 -15.68 1.72
N ALA A 146 -21.03 -14.61 1.16
CA ALA A 146 -20.29 -13.50 0.61
C ALA A 146 -19.63 -12.63 1.70
N GLU A 147 -18.53 -11.99 1.36
CA GLU A 147 -17.94 -10.92 2.17
C GLU A 147 -18.58 -9.58 1.80
N ALA A 148 -19.07 -8.85 2.80
CA ALA A 148 -19.63 -7.52 2.64
C ALA A 148 -18.78 -6.50 3.41
N VAL A 149 -18.25 -5.51 2.71
CA VAL A 149 -17.52 -4.37 3.30
C VAL A 149 -18.33 -3.11 3.07
N ILE A 150 -18.61 -2.37 4.12
CA ILE A 150 -19.41 -1.14 4.05
C ILE A 150 -18.58 0.04 4.49
N VAL A 151 -18.48 1.04 3.64
CA VAL A 151 -17.77 2.30 3.87
C VAL A 151 -18.80 3.41 3.94
N GLU A 152 -19.03 3.98 5.13
CA GLU A 152 -19.94 5.10 5.35
C GLU A 152 -19.21 6.23 6.08
N ALA A 153 -19.01 7.35 5.41
CA ALA A 153 -18.31 8.50 5.96
C ALA A 153 -19.15 9.24 7.01
N ASP A 154 -20.47 9.18 6.86
CA ASP A 154 -21.41 9.94 7.69
C ASP A 154 -21.95 9.09 8.84
N SER A 155 -21.46 9.33 10.04
CA SER A 155 -21.95 8.65 11.25
C SER A 155 -23.43 8.93 11.55
N ASN A 156 -23.99 10.08 11.12
CA ASN A 156 -25.43 10.36 11.30
C ASN A 156 -26.29 9.45 10.42
N VAL A 157 -25.83 9.13 9.21
CA VAL A 157 -26.50 8.12 8.36
C VAL A 157 -26.50 6.77 9.05
N PHE A 158 -25.39 6.39 9.68
CA PHE A 158 -25.29 5.12 10.42
C PHE A 158 -26.21 5.10 11.66
N ILE A 159 -26.33 6.22 12.39
CA ILE A 159 -27.28 6.33 13.50
C ILE A 159 -28.72 6.19 12.99
N CYS A 160 -29.07 6.84 11.87
CA CYS A 160 -30.38 6.68 11.23
C CYS A 160 -30.64 5.22 10.79
N PHE A 161 -29.61 4.53 10.29
CA PHE A 161 -29.70 3.11 9.96
C PHE A 161 -30.03 2.26 11.19
N LEU A 162 -29.33 2.48 12.33
CA LEU A 162 -29.62 1.77 13.59
C LEU A 162 -31.03 2.07 14.14
N ALA A 163 -31.54 3.28 13.89
CA ALA A 163 -32.89 3.70 14.32
C ALA A 163 -34.00 3.28 13.35
N SER A 164 -33.68 2.69 12.21
CA SER A 164 -34.64 2.48 11.12
C SER A 164 -35.54 1.25 11.30
N ARG A 165 -34.99 0.13 11.67
CA ARG A 165 -35.66 -1.19 11.78
C ARG A 165 -34.80 -2.20 12.52
N ARG A 166 -35.31 -3.39 12.77
CA ARG A 166 -34.51 -4.50 13.32
C ARG A 166 -33.43 -4.94 12.33
N LEU A 167 -32.23 -5.14 12.83
CA LEU A 167 -31.02 -5.44 12.07
C LEU A 167 -30.30 -6.72 12.52
N ASP A 168 -31.00 -7.58 13.28
CA ASP A 168 -30.40 -8.80 13.83
C ASP A 168 -29.75 -9.69 12.75
N SER A 169 -30.40 -9.87 11.60
CA SER A 169 -29.85 -10.66 10.48
C SER A 169 -28.60 -10.03 9.89
N PHE A 170 -28.57 -8.69 9.81
CA PHE A 170 -27.46 -7.94 9.27
C PHE A 170 -26.19 -8.12 10.12
N PHE A 171 -26.29 -7.93 11.44
CA PHE A 171 -25.15 -8.07 12.34
C PHE A 171 -24.71 -9.52 12.59
N ARG A 172 -25.56 -10.52 12.32
CA ARG A 172 -25.20 -11.95 12.38
C ARG A 172 -24.37 -12.42 11.19
N HIS A 173 -24.29 -11.64 10.13
CA HIS A 173 -23.50 -12.04 8.96
C HIS A 173 -22.02 -12.14 9.30
N ARG A 174 -21.43 -13.34 9.18
CA ARG A 174 -20.06 -13.63 9.68
C ARG A 174 -18.96 -12.83 8.97
N ARG A 175 -19.12 -12.54 7.67
CA ARG A 175 -18.13 -11.91 6.81
C ARG A 175 -18.50 -10.43 6.52
N LEU A 176 -18.92 -9.70 7.57
CA LEU A 176 -19.26 -8.29 7.51
C LEU A 176 -18.12 -7.46 8.09
N SER A 177 -17.68 -6.44 7.35
CA SER A 177 -16.76 -5.39 7.80
C SER A 177 -17.44 -4.03 7.66
N LEU A 178 -17.35 -3.21 8.69
CA LEU A 178 -17.92 -1.86 8.73
C LEU A 178 -16.80 -0.84 8.90
N LEU A 179 -16.78 0.20 8.07
CA LEU A 179 -15.86 1.34 8.12
C LEU A 179 -16.71 2.61 8.22
N ILE A 180 -17.07 2.99 9.45
CA ILE A 180 -18.06 4.03 9.72
C ILE A 180 -17.39 5.26 10.34
N GLY A 181 -17.54 6.44 9.73
CA GLY A 181 -17.06 7.72 10.27
C GLY A 181 -15.53 7.75 10.51
N ILE A 182 -14.75 7.01 9.74
CA ILE A 182 -13.28 7.02 9.78
C ILE A 182 -12.72 7.99 8.74
N GLN A 183 -11.42 8.28 8.80
CA GLN A 183 -10.78 9.13 7.80
C GLN A 183 -10.64 8.39 6.45
N PRO A 184 -10.66 9.11 5.32
CA PRO A 184 -10.59 8.50 3.99
C PRO A 184 -9.28 7.71 3.78
N GLU A 185 -8.17 8.12 4.43
CA GLU A 185 -6.88 7.44 4.41
C GLU A 185 -6.95 6.07 5.09
N GLU A 186 -7.61 6.00 6.24
CA GLU A 186 -7.81 4.78 7.02
C GLU A 186 -8.69 3.79 6.25
N ALA A 187 -9.81 4.28 5.67
CA ALA A 187 -10.69 3.46 4.85
C ALA A 187 -9.99 2.91 3.60
N ALA A 188 -9.23 3.74 2.90
CA ALA A 188 -8.48 3.33 1.70
C ALA A 188 -7.35 2.35 2.04
N SER A 189 -6.67 2.53 3.18
CA SER A 189 -5.63 1.63 3.66
C SER A 189 -6.18 0.25 4.01
N PHE A 190 -7.32 0.19 4.72
CA PHE A 190 -8.00 -1.07 5.03
C PHE A 190 -8.35 -1.83 3.75
N LEU A 191 -8.94 -1.17 2.77
CA LEU A 191 -9.28 -1.83 1.50
C LEU A 191 -8.02 -2.30 0.76
N ALA A 192 -6.95 -1.51 0.76
CA ALA A 192 -5.69 -1.90 0.12
C ALA A 192 -5.09 -3.17 0.74
N SER A 193 -5.17 -3.33 2.07
CA SER A 193 -4.66 -4.52 2.78
C SER A 193 -5.51 -5.77 2.56
N THR A 194 -6.77 -5.61 2.17
CA THR A 194 -7.72 -6.72 1.97
C THR A 194 -7.86 -7.16 0.50
N GLY A 195 -7.02 -6.66 -0.40
CA GLY A 195 -7.03 -7.05 -1.82
C GLY A 195 -8.31 -6.64 -2.56
N TRP A 196 -8.81 -5.41 -2.32
CA TRP A 196 -9.96 -4.89 -3.06
C TRP A 196 -9.63 -4.65 -4.53
N ASN A 197 -10.67 -4.68 -5.38
CA ASN A 197 -10.57 -4.21 -6.75
C ASN A 197 -11.82 -3.39 -7.14
N SER A 198 -11.74 -2.63 -8.23
CA SER A 198 -12.83 -1.75 -8.65
C SER A 198 -14.08 -2.49 -9.17
N LYS A 199 -13.95 -3.77 -9.54
CA LYS A 199 -15.06 -4.58 -10.06
C LYS A 199 -16.09 -4.95 -8.99
N ILE A 200 -15.64 -5.06 -7.73
CA ILE A 200 -16.50 -5.40 -6.58
C ILE A 200 -16.96 -4.17 -5.78
N LEU A 201 -16.68 -2.96 -6.26
CA LEU A 201 -17.00 -1.71 -5.57
C LEU A 201 -18.30 -1.09 -6.10
N PHE A 202 -19.37 -1.15 -5.31
CA PHE A 202 -20.62 -0.47 -5.58
C PHE A 202 -20.58 0.96 -5.03
N LYS A 203 -20.83 1.96 -5.88
CA LYS A 203 -20.86 3.38 -5.51
C LYS A 203 -22.30 3.85 -5.37
N ALA A 204 -22.73 4.07 -4.12
CA ALA A 204 -24.00 4.73 -3.86
C ALA A 204 -23.89 6.26 -4.11
N PRO A 205 -25.01 6.93 -4.42
CA PRO A 205 -25.04 8.39 -4.52
C PRO A 205 -24.64 9.06 -3.19
N ILE A 206 -23.91 10.17 -3.27
CA ILE A 206 -23.50 10.97 -2.10
C ILE A 206 -24.53 12.09 -1.92
N PHE A 207 -25.28 12.03 -0.84
CA PHE A 207 -26.37 12.97 -0.58
C PHE A 207 -26.01 14.13 0.34
N ALA A 208 -25.00 13.93 1.22
CA ALA A 208 -24.52 14.97 2.11
C ALA A 208 -23.31 15.69 1.48
N GLU A 209 -23.49 16.98 1.12
CA GLU A 209 -22.45 17.83 0.54
C GLU A 209 -21.17 17.85 1.41
N ALA A 210 -21.35 17.85 2.76
CA ALA A 210 -20.25 17.84 3.71
C ALA A 210 -19.27 16.68 3.51
N TYR A 211 -19.73 15.52 2.98
CA TYR A 211 -18.89 14.34 2.76
C TYR A 211 -18.43 14.18 1.31
N ARG A 212 -18.80 15.08 0.40
CA ARG A 212 -18.38 15.02 -1.00
C ARG A 212 -16.86 15.05 -1.13
N GLN A 213 -16.19 15.92 -0.37
CA GLN A 213 -14.73 16.00 -0.36
C GLN A 213 -14.10 14.73 0.23
N TRP A 214 -14.69 14.16 1.30
CA TRP A 214 -14.26 12.90 1.89
C TRP A 214 -14.26 11.76 0.84
N TYR A 215 -15.36 11.57 0.14
CA TYR A 215 -15.47 10.54 -0.90
C TYR A 215 -14.55 10.81 -2.08
N LYS A 216 -14.37 12.06 -2.48
CA LYS A 216 -13.42 12.44 -3.52
C LYS A 216 -11.98 12.04 -3.13
N THR A 217 -11.55 12.35 -1.92
CA THR A 217 -10.25 11.95 -1.38
C THR A 217 -10.12 10.43 -1.32
N PHE A 218 -11.12 9.76 -0.76
CA PHE A 218 -11.16 8.30 -0.66
C PHE A 218 -11.01 7.62 -2.02
N PHE A 219 -11.78 7.98 -3.02
CA PHE A 219 -11.65 7.40 -4.37
C PHE A 219 -10.31 7.73 -5.03
N THR A 220 -9.78 8.93 -4.79
CA THR A 220 -8.44 9.29 -5.27
C THR A 220 -7.36 8.37 -4.66
N LEU A 221 -7.44 8.11 -3.36
CA LEU A 221 -6.52 7.20 -2.66
C LEU A 221 -6.66 5.75 -3.14
N LEU A 222 -7.87 5.29 -3.41
CA LEU A 222 -8.09 3.96 -3.99
C LEU A 222 -7.44 3.82 -5.37
N GLU A 223 -7.59 4.81 -6.25
CA GLU A 223 -6.94 4.78 -7.57
C GLU A 223 -5.41 4.88 -7.46
N ARG A 224 -4.88 5.69 -6.52
CA ARG A 224 -3.45 5.74 -6.21
C ARG A 224 -2.94 4.36 -5.75
N ASN A 225 -3.65 3.69 -4.82
CA ASN A 225 -3.30 2.36 -4.33
C ASN A 225 -3.34 1.30 -5.44
N LYS A 226 -4.36 1.32 -6.29
CA LYS A 226 -4.46 0.44 -7.45
C LYS A 226 -3.27 0.62 -8.40
N MET A 227 -2.92 1.86 -8.70
CA MET A 227 -1.76 2.19 -9.54
C MET A 227 -0.46 1.71 -8.89
N LYS A 228 -0.28 1.95 -7.59
CA LYS A 228 0.88 1.48 -6.83
C LYS A 228 1.02 -0.05 -6.90
N ASN A 229 -0.07 -0.78 -6.66
CA ASN A 229 -0.06 -2.23 -6.70
C ASN A 229 0.27 -2.77 -8.10
N SER A 230 -0.30 -2.17 -9.15
CA SER A 230 0.01 -2.57 -10.54
C SER A 230 1.48 -2.32 -10.90
N ILE A 231 2.07 -1.20 -10.47
CA ILE A 231 3.49 -0.91 -10.72
C ILE A 231 4.39 -1.84 -9.90
N ASN A 232 4.06 -2.09 -8.63
CA ASN A 232 4.81 -3.02 -7.78
C ASN A 232 4.78 -4.44 -8.35
N ALA A 233 3.61 -4.91 -8.81
CA ALA A 233 3.48 -6.21 -9.46
C ALA A 233 4.41 -6.36 -10.68
N LYS A 234 4.40 -5.39 -11.57
CA LYS A 234 5.29 -5.37 -12.75
C LYS A 234 6.77 -5.30 -12.36
N THR A 235 7.09 -4.59 -11.29
CA THR A 235 8.46 -4.49 -10.77
C THR A 235 8.93 -5.84 -10.21
N LEU A 236 8.09 -6.51 -9.41
CA LEU A 236 8.36 -7.86 -8.90
C LEU A 236 8.52 -8.87 -10.04
N GLU A 237 7.62 -8.87 -11.01
CA GLU A 237 7.71 -9.74 -12.17
C GLU A 237 9.01 -9.55 -12.96
N ARG A 238 9.42 -8.30 -13.15
CA ARG A 238 10.62 -7.95 -13.91
C ARG A 238 11.91 -8.23 -13.14
N PHE A 239 11.94 -7.93 -11.85
CA PHE A 239 13.20 -7.91 -11.07
C PHE A 239 13.31 -9.00 -10.01
N GLY A 240 12.24 -9.73 -9.65
CA GLY A 240 12.26 -10.72 -8.58
C GLY A 240 13.38 -11.75 -8.73
N THR A 241 13.52 -12.36 -9.92
CA THR A 241 14.61 -13.30 -10.21
C THR A 241 16.00 -12.64 -10.16
N LEU A 242 16.10 -11.36 -10.57
CA LEU A 242 17.36 -10.62 -10.55
C LEU A 242 17.80 -10.30 -9.12
N TRP A 243 16.88 -9.87 -8.27
CA TRP A 243 17.12 -9.68 -6.83
C TRP A 243 17.65 -10.94 -6.18
N LEU A 244 16.98 -12.08 -6.41
CA LEU A 244 17.44 -13.36 -5.89
C LEU A 244 18.87 -13.70 -6.35
N LYS A 245 19.14 -13.62 -7.67
CA LYS A 245 20.46 -13.90 -8.23
C LYS A 245 21.55 -13.00 -7.65
N ASN A 246 21.26 -11.72 -7.47
CA ASN A 246 22.21 -10.77 -6.90
C ASN A 246 22.45 -11.05 -5.41
N THR A 247 21.38 -11.25 -4.62
CA THR A 247 21.49 -11.62 -3.21
C THR A 247 22.36 -12.84 -3.03
N VAL A 248 22.16 -13.90 -3.83
CA VAL A 248 22.99 -15.11 -3.78
C VAL A 248 24.46 -14.83 -4.16
N LYS A 249 24.72 -13.96 -5.13
CA LYS A 249 26.10 -13.55 -5.50
C LYS A 249 26.76 -12.70 -4.42
N ASN A 250 26.00 -11.99 -3.62
CA ASN A 250 26.47 -11.09 -2.57
C ASN A 250 26.44 -11.73 -1.17
N LEU A 251 25.99 -12.98 -1.04
CA LEU A 251 25.80 -13.67 0.26
C LEU A 251 27.02 -13.59 1.18
N GLY A 252 28.24 -13.75 0.65
CA GLY A 252 29.45 -13.65 1.47
C GLY A 252 29.64 -12.29 2.15
N LEU A 253 29.09 -11.22 1.56
CA LEU A 253 29.16 -9.88 2.12
C LEU A 253 28.17 -9.67 3.27
N LEU A 254 27.08 -10.44 3.37
CA LEU A 254 26.12 -10.33 4.48
C LEU A 254 26.76 -10.56 5.85
N CYS A 255 27.77 -11.42 5.90
CA CYS A 255 28.45 -11.76 7.16
C CYS A 255 29.53 -10.76 7.55
N SER A 256 30.12 -10.05 6.57
CA SER A 256 31.26 -9.15 6.75
C SER A 256 30.93 -7.67 6.58
N THR A 257 29.68 -7.33 6.31
CA THR A 257 29.23 -5.93 6.13
C THR A 257 28.38 -5.50 7.32
N ALA A 258 28.74 -4.36 7.91
CA ALA A 258 28.02 -3.78 9.04
C ALA A 258 26.63 -3.26 8.60
N LYS A 259 25.72 -3.18 9.54
CA LYS A 259 24.34 -2.72 9.30
C LYS A 259 24.19 -1.20 9.46
N VAL A 260 23.24 -0.63 8.73
CA VAL A 260 22.90 0.79 8.77
C VAL A 260 22.45 1.27 10.16
N SER A 261 22.07 0.33 11.05
CA SER A 261 21.69 0.62 12.45
C SER A 261 22.74 1.40 13.23
N CYS A 262 24.03 1.29 12.87
CA CYS A 262 25.12 2.07 13.46
C CYS A 262 24.96 3.58 13.32
N PHE A 263 24.13 4.05 12.38
CA PHE A 263 23.91 5.47 12.13
C PHE A 263 22.63 6.04 12.77
N LYS A 264 21.84 5.25 13.49
CA LYS A 264 20.57 5.69 14.07
C LYS A 264 20.78 6.94 14.93
N ASN A 265 20.12 8.05 14.57
CA ASN A 265 20.19 9.36 15.24
C ASN A 265 21.61 9.93 15.40
N ALA A 266 22.58 9.45 14.63
CA ALA A 266 23.99 9.85 14.79
C ALA A 266 24.25 11.30 14.40
N PHE A 267 23.35 11.96 13.66
CA PHE A 267 23.51 13.31 13.13
C PHE A 267 22.28 14.19 13.39
N SER A 268 21.68 14.05 14.59
CA SER A 268 20.46 14.80 14.97
C SER A 268 20.66 16.31 15.14
N ASP A 269 21.89 16.76 15.18
CA ASP A 269 22.34 18.15 15.30
C ASP A 269 22.85 18.74 13.95
N ALA A 270 22.68 18.01 12.85
CA ALA A 270 23.12 18.41 11.52
C ALA A 270 21.98 18.46 10.49
N ALA A 271 22.07 19.38 9.53
CA ALA A 271 21.26 19.35 8.33
C ALA A 271 21.78 18.30 7.35
N ALA A 272 20.90 17.74 6.50
CA ALA A 272 21.30 16.89 5.39
C ALA A 272 20.84 17.47 4.05
N VAL A 273 21.70 17.36 3.05
CA VAL A 273 21.41 17.67 1.65
C VAL A 273 21.41 16.38 0.86
N VAL A 274 20.24 16.04 0.30
CA VAL A 274 20.07 14.86 -0.56
C VAL A 274 20.17 15.27 -2.02
N LEU A 275 21.17 14.77 -2.73
CA LEU A 275 21.45 15.06 -4.13
C LEU A 275 20.82 13.97 -5.01
N ALA A 276 19.74 14.32 -5.71
CA ALA A 276 19.01 13.45 -6.64
C ALA A 276 19.37 13.76 -8.11
N GLY A 277 19.13 12.81 -9.03
CA GLY A 277 19.61 12.87 -10.41
C GLY A 277 18.71 13.62 -11.41
N GLY A 278 17.82 14.51 -10.94
CA GLY A 278 16.92 15.24 -11.82
C GLY A 278 17.59 16.38 -12.62
N PRO A 279 16.89 16.98 -13.59
CA PRO A 279 17.41 18.01 -14.47
C PRO A 279 17.96 19.26 -13.76
N SER A 280 17.39 19.65 -12.63
CA SER A 280 17.80 20.82 -11.85
C SER A 280 19.12 20.64 -11.07
N LEU A 281 19.63 19.40 -10.94
CA LEU A 281 20.80 19.09 -10.10
C LEU A 281 22.02 19.96 -10.42
N THR A 282 22.37 20.14 -11.70
CA THR A 282 23.58 20.88 -12.10
C THR A 282 23.61 22.31 -11.52
N ALA A 283 22.47 23.02 -11.55
CA ALA A 283 22.36 24.35 -10.97
C ALA A 283 22.47 24.33 -9.44
N HIS A 284 21.93 23.28 -8.80
CA HIS A 284 21.96 23.13 -7.33
C HIS A 284 23.36 22.82 -6.80
N LEU A 285 24.19 22.09 -7.55
CA LEU A 285 25.56 21.77 -7.14
C LEU A 285 26.43 23.01 -6.95
N GLU A 286 26.22 24.04 -7.76
CA GLU A 286 26.92 25.33 -7.62
C GLU A 286 26.57 26.02 -6.28
N ILE A 287 25.34 25.91 -5.83
CA ILE A 287 24.86 26.46 -4.55
C ILE A 287 25.45 25.67 -3.40
N VAL A 288 25.37 24.36 -3.46
CA VAL A 288 25.86 23.42 -2.44
C VAL A 288 27.38 23.61 -2.25
N LYS A 289 28.15 23.74 -3.35
CA LYS A 289 29.60 23.92 -3.33
C LYS A 289 30.04 25.24 -2.69
N LYS A 290 29.28 26.32 -2.92
CA LYS A 290 29.61 27.65 -2.38
C LYS A 290 29.38 27.77 -0.87
N SER A 291 28.74 26.80 -0.26
CA SER A 291 28.48 26.81 1.18
C SER A 291 29.72 26.37 1.95
N SER A 292 30.17 27.20 2.88
CA SER A 292 31.28 26.91 3.80
C SER A 292 30.87 26.20 5.09
N LYS A 293 29.55 26.00 5.29
CA LYS A 293 28.98 25.38 6.51
C LYS A 293 29.00 23.85 6.40
N GLY A 294 29.14 23.20 7.56
CA GLY A 294 29.07 21.75 7.66
C GLY A 294 27.61 21.26 7.57
N PHE A 295 27.37 20.30 6.72
CA PHE A 295 26.12 19.56 6.57
C PHE A 295 26.43 18.19 5.98
N ILE A 296 25.52 17.22 6.17
CA ILE A 296 25.68 15.88 5.62
C ILE A 296 25.29 15.89 4.14
N ILE A 297 26.14 15.37 3.27
CA ILE A 297 25.89 15.23 1.84
C ILE A 297 25.56 13.78 1.51
N ILE A 298 24.34 13.52 1.09
CA ILE A 298 23.83 12.21 0.71
C ILE A 298 23.55 12.25 -0.80
N ALA A 299 24.25 11.46 -1.61
CA ALA A 299 24.01 11.37 -3.05
C ALA A 299 23.37 10.05 -3.42
N VAL A 300 22.39 10.07 -4.32
CA VAL A 300 22.00 8.85 -5.03
C VAL A 300 23.07 8.50 -6.07
N ASP A 301 23.20 7.22 -6.41
CA ASP A 301 24.18 6.72 -7.39
C ASP A 301 24.14 7.49 -8.72
N THR A 302 22.96 7.77 -9.25
CA THR A 302 22.77 8.55 -10.48
C THR A 302 23.34 9.96 -10.42
N ALA A 303 23.43 10.59 -9.23
CA ALA A 303 23.97 11.95 -9.05
C ALA A 303 25.49 11.98 -8.91
N MET A 304 26.16 10.85 -8.64
CA MET A 304 27.58 10.80 -8.30
C MET A 304 28.48 11.47 -9.34
N ARG A 305 28.26 11.20 -10.61
CA ARG A 305 29.06 11.78 -11.69
C ARG A 305 29.01 13.31 -11.70
N ALA A 306 27.82 13.87 -11.49
CA ALA A 306 27.63 15.33 -11.39
C ALA A 306 28.34 15.90 -10.16
N CYS A 307 28.21 15.25 -9.00
CA CYS A 307 28.86 15.66 -7.76
C CYS A 307 30.39 15.78 -7.92
N LEU A 308 31.02 14.72 -8.39
CA LEU A 308 32.48 14.70 -8.56
C LEU A 308 32.96 15.67 -9.62
N ARG A 309 32.24 15.87 -10.73
CA ARG A 309 32.53 16.90 -11.73
C ARG A 309 32.45 18.31 -11.13
N ALA A 310 31.54 18.55 -10.21
CA ALA A 310 31.43 19.80 -9.48
C ALA A 310 32.48 19.94 -8.35
N GLY A 311 33.29 18.94 -8.08
CA GLY A 311 34.24 18.88 -6.97
C GLY A 311 33.60 18.70 -5.61
N ILE A 312 32.41 18.07 -5.55
CA ILE A 312 31.71 17.73 -4.33
C ILE A 312 31.88 16.22 -4.08
N THR A 313 32.42 15.88 -2.92
CA THR A 313 32.51 14.49 -2.45
C THR A 313 31.38 14.24 -1.45
N PRO A 314 30.38 13.40 -1.77
CA PRO A 314 29.33 13.03 -0.83
C PRO A 314 29.86 12.24 0.36
N ASP A 315 29.24 12.41 1.54
CA ASP A 315 29.51 11.57 2.71
C ASP A 315 28.97 10.17 2.53
N PHE A 316 27.77 10.10 1.95
CA PHE A 316 27.05 8.86 1.70
C PHE A 316 26.61 8.77 0.25
N ILE A 317 26.74 7.56 -0.29
CA ILE A 317 26.20 7.16 -1.58
C ILE A 317 25.12 6.11 -1.31
N LEU A 318 23.93 6.30 -1.86
CA LEU A 318 22.87 5.31 -1.82
C LEU A 318 22.73 4.62 -3.17
N SER A 319 22.74 3.28 -3.17
CA SER A 319 22.61 2.48 -4.38
C SER A 319 21.89 1.16 -4.06
N PHE A 320 20.73 0.95 -4.67
CA PHE A 320 19.82 -0.17 -4.38
C PHE A 320 19.32 -0.89 -5.64
N ASP A 321 19.56 -0.36 -6.85
CA ASP A 321 19.02 -0.94 -8.08
C ASP A 321 19.78 -2.25 -8.44
N PRO A 322 19.05 -3.37 -8.71
CA PRO A 322 19.64 -4.65 -9.04
C PRO A 322 20.24 -4.74 -10.45
N GLN A 323 20.08 -3.72 -11.29
CA GLN A 323 20.43 -3.75 -12.71
C GLN A 323 21.91 -3.40 -12.94
N TYR A 324 22.48 -3.98 -14.01
CA TYR A 324 23.81 -3.61 -14.49
C TYR A 324 23.99 -2.12 -14.77
N TRP A 325 22.95 -1.45 -15.28
CA TRP A 325 22.99 -0.02 -15.58
C TRP A 325 23.27 0.85 -14.35
N ASN A 326 22.87 0.38 -13.18
CA ASN A 326 23.14 1.06 -11.91
C ASN A 326 24.64 1.15 -11.63
N TYR A 327 25.39 0.07 -11.87
CA TYR A 327 26.85 0.08 -11.75
C TYR A 327 27.50 1.15 -12.62
N LEU A 328 26.98 1.42 -13.82
CA LEU A 328 27.55 2.42 -14.74
C LEU A 328 27.51 3.87 -14.20
N HIS A 329 26.62 4.16 -13.25
CA HIS A 329 26.55 5.48 -12.62
C HIS A 329 27.80 5.80 -11.79
N THR A 330 28.42 4.80 -11.21
CA THR A 330 29.58 4.92 -10.32
C THR A 330 30.85 4.29 -10.91
N ALA A 331 30.76 3.54 -11.99
CA ALA A 331 31.89 2.88 -12.63
C ALA A 331 32.98 3.87 -13.05
N GLY A 332 34.23 3.59 -12.61
CA GLY A 332 35.39 4.43 -12.92
C GLY A 332 35.46 5.77 -12.17
N LEU A 333 34.56 6.00 -11.21
CA LEU A 333 34.59 7.16 -10.34
C LEU A 333 35.38 6.87 -9.06
N ASP A 334 36.05 7.88 -8.50
CA ASP A 334 36.65 7.79 -7.17
C ASP A 334 35.58 7.94 -6.09
N THR A 335 35.16 6.81 -5.54
CA THR A 335 34.18 6.72 -4.45
C THR A 335 34.84 6.41 -3.09
N SER A 336 36.17 6.36 -3.02
CA SER A 336 36.95 5.92 -1.86
C SER A 336 36.74 6.75 -0.57
N LYS A 337 36.28 7.99 -0.72
CA LYS A 337 36.02 8.90 0.40
C LYS A 337 34.57 8.83 0.93
N SER A 338 33.67 8.17 0.22
CA SER A 338 32.25 8.09 0.53
C SER A 338 31.88 6.75 1.16
N VAL A 339 30.91 6.75 2.05
CA VAL A 339 30.32 5.53 2.62
C VAL A 339 29.18 5.07 1.71
N LEU A 340 29.18 3.80 1.31
CA LEU A 340 28.09 3.22 0.56
C LEU A 340 27.01 2.67 1.52
N ILE A 341 25.77 3.08 1.32
CA ILE A 341 24.56 2.50 1.92
C ILE A 341 23.84 1.71 0.83
N SER A 342 23.64 0.41 1.06
CA SER A 342 23.08 -0.50 0.06
C SER A 342 22.34 -1.67 0.70
N GLU A 343 21.99 -2.67 -0.11
CA GLU A 343 21.42 -3.96 0.33
C GLU A 343 22.03 -5.12 -0.47
N ALA A 344 21.79 -6.35 -0.02
CA ALA A 344 22.34 -7.54 -0.69
C ALA A 344 21.80 -7.78 -2.11
N ALA A 345 20.63 -7.25 -2.45
CA ALA A 345 20.01 -7.43 -3.77
C ALA A 345 20.55 -6.49 -4.86
N VAL A 346 21.41 -5.52 -4.51
CA VAL A 346 22.04 -4.59 -5.47
C VAL A 346 22.90 -5.35 -6.48
N PHE A 347 23.13 -4.72 -7.64
CA PHE A 347 24.02 -5.33 -8.65
C PHE A 347 25.43 -5.56 -8.09
N PRO A 348 25.99 -6.79 -8.18
CA PRO A 348 27.20 -7.19 -7.44
C PRO A 348 28.44 -6.34 -7.71
N ALA A 349 28.58 -5.77 -8.91
CA ALA A 349 29.74 -4.95 -9.22
C ALA A 349 29.74 -3.60 -8.48
N VAL A 350 28.58 -3.11 -8.01
CA VAL A 350 28.49 -1.92 -7.16
C VAL A 350 29.25 -2.14 -5.86
N LEU A 351 29.06 -3.28 -5.20
CA LEU A 351 29.71 -3.62 -3.92
C LEU A 351 31.21 -3.92 -4.03
N ARG A 352 31.72 -4.08 -5.24
CA ARG A 352 33.15 -4.38 -5.49
C ARG A 352 34.00 -3.15 -5.80
N GLN A 353 33.39 -1.96 -5.82
CA GLN A 353 34.13 -0.73 -6.00
C GLN A 353 34.79 -0.29 -4.67
N CYS A 354 35.72 0.66 -4.75
CA CYS A 354 36.41 1.17 -3.58
C CYS A 354 35.56 2.24 -2.90
N TYR A 355 35.08 1.96 -1.69
CA TYR A 355 34.38 2.90 -0.82
C TYR A 355 35.14 3.06 0.49
N ARG A 356 34.89 4.17 1.22
CA ARG A 356 35.39 4.32 2.60
C ARG A 356 34.93 3.18 3.49
N ALA A 357 33.67 2.81 3.39
CA ALA A 357 33.04 1.66 4.03
C ALA A 357 31.73 1.33 3.33
N VAL A 358 31.20 0.13 3.52
CA VAL A 358 29.89 -0.31 3.02
C VAL A 358 29.00 -0.66 4.20
N PHE A 359 27.74 -0.25 4.18
CA PHE A 359 26.76 -0.63 5.20
C PHE A 359 25.49 -1.15 4.53
N PHE A 360 24.91 -2.19 5.08
CA PHE A 360 23.67 -2.74 4.58
C PHE A 360 22.46 -2.30 5.40
N SER A 361 21.45 -1.77 4.69
CA SER A 361 20.06 -1.79 5.14
C SER A 361 19.55 -3.22 5.04
N ASN A 362 18.60 -3.60 5.87
CA ASN A 362 17.83 -4.81 5.62
C ASN A 362 17.10 -4.68 4.29
N SER A 363 16.99 -5.77 3.57
CA SER A 363 16.34 -5.77 2.27
C SER A 363 14.83 -5.61 2.40
N SER A 364 14.25 -4.82 1.52
CA SER A 364 12.80 -4.77 1.34
C SER A 364 12.23 -6.03 0.66
N VAL A 365 13.10 -6.89 0.13
CA VAL A 365 12.72 -8.12 -0.56
C VAL A 365 12.43 -9.22 0.46
N PRO A 366 11.19 -9.75 0.54
CA PRO A 366 10.76 -10.65 1.61
C PRO A 366 11.68 -11.84 1.85
N PHE A 367 12.10 -12.57 0.80
CA PHE A 367 12.96 -13.74 0.98
C PHE A 367 14.38 -13.42 1.52
N ALA A 368 14.86 -12.20 1.32
CA ALA A 368 16.19 -11.80 1.81
C ALA A 368 16.23 -11.72 3.33
N ARG A 369 15.10 -11.44 3.99
CA ARG A 369 14.96 -11.40 5.45
C ARG A 369 15.40 -12.71 6.11
N TYR A 370 15.08 -13.85 5.51
CA TYR A 370 15.50 -15.16 6.02
C TYR A 370 17.01 -15.34 5.98
N LEU A 371 17.67 -14.74 4.99
CA LEU A 371 19.13 -14.77 4.86
C LEU A 371 19.82 -13.79 5.81
N GLU A 372 19.14 -12.69 6.12
CA GLU A 372 19.63 -11.64 7.00
C GLU A 372 19.43 -11.96 8.49
N GLY A 373 18.66 -13.02 8.80
CA GLY A 373 18.42 -13.50 10.16
C GLY A 373 17.45 -12.61 10.96
N GLU A 374 16.47 -11.97 10.30
CA GLU A 374 15.47 -11.15 10.98
C GLU A 374 14.83 -11.87 12.16
N GLY A 375 14.83 -11.23 13.32
CA GLY A 375 14.17 -11.71 14.55
C GLY A 375 15.00 -12.64 15.44
N GLN A 376 16.24 -13.00 15.09
CA GLN A 376 17.03 -13.94 15.90
C GLN A 376 17.99 -13.28 16.91
N ASN A 377 18.40 -12.02 16.73
CA ASN A 377 19.46 -11.40 17.52
C ASN A 377 19.05 -10.20 18.38
N GLY A 378 17.76 -9.80 18.42
CA GLY A 378 17.31 -8.68 19.26
C GLY A 378 17.85 -7.29 18.88
N ASP A 379 18.70 -7.19 17.86
CA ASP A 379 19.15 -5.92 17.31
C ASP A 379 17.99 -5.29 16.49
N GLU A 380 17.80 -3.99 16.68
CA GLU A 380 16.86 -3.20 15.87
C GLU A 380 17.38 -3.14 14.41
N ASP A 381 17.16 -4.22 13.69
CA ASP A 381 17.38 -4.25 12.26
C ASP A 381 16.44 -3.25 11.58
N TYR A 382 17.00 -2.35 10.78
CA TYR A 382 16.22 -1.32 10.11
C TYR A 382 16.23 -1.50 8.59
N THR A 383 15.03 -1.60 8.04
CA THR A 383 14.81 -1.56 6.59
C THR A 383 14.51 -0.13 6.16
N LEU A 384 15.38 0.45 5.34
CA LEU A 384 15.12 1.78 4.76
C LEU A 384 13.90 1.74 3.85
N ALA A 385 13.02 2.73 4.01
CA ALA A 385 11.79 2.79 3.24
C ALA A 385 12.07 3.01 1.76
N ALA A 386 11.45 2.20 0.91
CA ALA A 386 11.58 2.27 -0.54
C ALA A 386 10.29 2.77 -1.17
N GLY A 387 10.33 3.99 -1.74
CA GLY A 387 9.19 4.57 -2.48
C GLY A 387 9.25 4.33 -3.99
N GLY A 388 10.15 3.45 -4.45
CA GLY A 388 10.34 3.13 -5.87
C GLY A 388 11.42 3.98 -6.57
N SER A 389 12.02 4.94 -5.87
CA SER A 389 13.18 5.72 -6.32
C SER A 389 14.23 5.75 -5.22
N VAL A 390 15.52 5.70 -5.58
CA VAL A 390 16.61 5.80 -4.59
C VAL A 390 16.58 7.13 -3.84
N ALA A 391 16.01 8.20 -4.42
CA ALA A 391 15.83 9.48 -3.73
C ALA A 391 14.87 9.39 -2.53
N THR A 392 13.85 8.53 -2.58
CA THR A 392 12.96 8.27 -1.45
C THR A 392 13.69 7.56 -0.31
N THR A 393 14.51 6.57 -0.64
CA THR A 393 15.36 5.86 0.32
C THR A 393 16.43 6.78 0.92
N ALA A 394 16.99 7.71 0.13
CA ALA A 394 17.97 8.69 0.59
C ALA A 394 17.34 9.68 1.59
N TRP A 395 16.11 10.12 1.37
CA TRP A 395 15.39 10.93 2.33
C TRP A 395 15.12 10.15 3.63
N ASP A 396 14.70 8.89 3.53
CA ASP A 396 14.46 8.05 4.71
C ASP A 396 15.75 7.77 5.48
N PHE A 397 16.87 7.59 4.80
CA PHE A 397 18.18 7.50 5.44
C PHE A 397 18.55 8.80 6.16
N ALA A 398 18.34 9.98 5.54
CA ALA A 398 18.56 11.27 6.19
C ALA A 398 17.73 11.40 7.48
N ARG A 399 16.45 11.00 7.45
CA ARG A 399 15.58 10.92 8.61
C ARG A 399 16.12 9.94 9.65
N TYR A 400 16.56 8.76 9.24
CA TYR A 400 17.04 7.70 10.13
C TYR A 400 18.29 8.11 10.92
N ILE A 401 19.22 8.81 10.26
CA ILE A 401 20.42 9.34 10.93
C ILE A 401 20.10 10.53 11.83
N GLY A 402 18.84 10.99 11.86
CA GLY A 402 18.34 12.07 12.70
C GLY A 402 18.55 13.48 12.11
N ALA A 403 19.04 13.62 10.88
CA ALA A 403 19.35 14.92 10.29
C ALA A 403 18.12 15.83 10.14
N LYS A 404 18.26 17.08 10.52
CA LYS A 404 17.23 18.13 10.50
C LYS A 404 17.86 19.50 10.22
N PRO A 405 17.33 20.28 9.26
CA PRO A 405 16.36 19.93 8.23
C PRO A 405 16.95 19.00 7.15
N VAL A 406 16.07 18.44 6.30
CA VAL A 406 16.46 17.71 5.09
C VAL A 406 16.18 18.57 3.87
N ILE A 407 17.18 18.81 3.04
CA ILE A 407 17.07 19.61 1.82
C ILE A 407 17.28 18.68 0.61
N MET A 408 16.28 18.60 -0.27
CA MET A 408 16.36 17.84 -1.52
C MET A 408 16.89 18.75 -2.63
N ALA A 409 17.92 18.33 -3.33
CA ALA A 409 18.49 19.04 -4.48
C ALA A 409 18.46 18.12 -5.70
N GLY A 410 17.97 18.60 -6.83
CA GLY A 410 17.78 17.79 -8.03
C GLY A 410 16.57 16.84 -7.96
N LEU A 411 15.63 17.07 -7.05
CA LEU A 411 14.39 16.30 -6.96
C LEU A 411 13.29 16.97 -7.77
N ASP A 412 13.24 16.71 -9.06
CA ASP A 412 12.24 17.30 -9.95
C ASP A 412 10.96 16.45 -10.04
N LEU A 413 11.07 15.13 -10.08
CA LEU A 413 9.97 14.19 -10.32
C LEU A 413 9.09 14.61 -11.51
N ALA A 414 9.72 15.22 -12.50
CA ALA A 414 9.12 15.79 -13.70
C ALA A 414 10.17 15.94 -14.78
N TYR A 415 9.75 16.44 -15.92
CA TYR A 415 10.59 16.67 -17.10
C TYR A 415 10.64 18.16 -17.48
N PRO A 416 11.23 19.03 -16.63
CA PRO A 416 11.43 20.44 -16.97
C PRO A 416 12.16 20.54 -18.30
N HIS A 417 11.65 21.38 -19.22
CA HIS A 417 12.19 21.51 -20.58
C HIS A 417 12.31 20.17 -21.35
N LYS A 418 11.51 19.15 -21.00
CA LYS A 418 11.55 17.78 -21.54
C LYS A 418 12.86 17.03 -21.28
N GLN A 419 13.64 17.45 -20.29
CA GLN A 419 14.82 16.74 -19.82
C GLN A 419 14.44 15.67 -18.79
N THR A 420 15.04 14.50 -18.88
CA THR A 420 14.78 13.38 -17.97
C THR A 420 15.72 13.36 -16.77
N HIS A 421 16.95 13.78 -16.96
CA HIS A 421 18.03 13.84 -15.97
C HIS A 421 18.87 15.10 -16.15
N PHE A 422 19.82 15.33 -15.26
CA PHE A 422 20.80 16.40 -15.42
C PHE A 422 21.68 16.19 -16.66
N ALA A 423 22.19 17.27 -17.24
CA ALA A 423 23.04 17.24 -18.43
C ALA A 423 24.35 16.47 -18.19
N GLY A 424 24.69 15.53 -19.08
CA GLY A 424 25.85 14.64 -18.95
C GLY A 424 25.64 13.50 -17.96
N SER A 425 24.40 13.12 -17.70
CA SER A 425 24.09 11.88 -17.00
C SER A 425 24.45 10.65 -17.84
N THR A 426 24.69 9.51 -17.20
CA THR A 426 24.99 8.23 -17.87
C THR A 426 23.89 7.84 -18.86
N PHE A 427 22.65 8.21 -18.57
CA PHE A 427 21.52 7.96 -19.46
C PHE A 427 21.62 8.78 -20.73
N GLU A 428 21.90 10.07 -20.64
CA GLU A 428 22.10 10.93 -21.82
C GLU A 428 23.33 10.49 -22.63
N GLU A 429 24.45 10.25 -21.96
CA GLU A 429 25.67 9.76 -22.62
C GLU A 429 25.39 8.47 -23.40
N ALA A 430 24.65 7.51 -22.80
CA ALA A 430 24.29 6.26 -23.45
C ALA A 430 23.38 6.47 -24.68
N VAL A 431 22.44 7.41 -24.62
CA VAL A 431 21.56 7.73 -25.76
C VAL A 431 22.35 8.38 -26.87
N HIS A 432 23.20 9.37 -26.56
CA HIS A 432 24.01 10.06 -27.56
C HIS A 432 25.06 9.16 -28.22
N THR A 433 25.73 8.30 -27.44
CA THR A 433 26.75 7.36 -27.97
C THR A 433 26.16 6.27 -28.87
N ARG A 434 24.88 5.95 -28.69
CA ARG A 434 24.16 4.96 -29.51
C ARG A 434 23.40 5.58 -30.67
N SER A 435 23.33 6.91 -30.73
CA SER A 435 22.60 7.60 -31.79
C SER A 435 23.24 7.40 -33.14
N THR A 436 22.41 7.29 -34.18
CA THR A 436 22.80 7.16 -35.57
C THR A 436 21.97 8.12 -36.43
N ARG A 437 22.33 8.27 -37.70
CA ARG A 437 21.55 9.10 -38.65
C ARG A 437 20.07 8.67 -38.75
N PHE A 438 19.77 7.40 -38.51
CA PHE A 438 18.42 6.83 -38.65
C PHE A 438 17.70 6.64 -37.30
N ALA A 439 18.43 6.77 -36.18
CA ALA A 439 17.89 6.65 -34.83
C ALA A 439 18.56 7.73 -33.97
N SER A 440 18.03 8.94 -33.99
CA SER A 440 18.61 10.08 -33.29
C SER A 440 18.39 10.03 -31.79
N ALA A 441 19.23 10.75 -31.01
CA ALA A 441 19.09 10.88 -29.58
C ALA A 441 17.74 11.54 -29.19
N GLU A 442 17.27 12.51 -30.00
CA GLU A 442 16.01 13.20 -29.80
C GLU A 442 14.83 12.24 -29.96
N GLN A 443 14.86 11.35 -30.95
CA GLN A 443 13.82 10.34 -31.15
C GLN A 443 13.77 9.35 -29.97
N ALA A 444 14.93 8.92 -29.47
CA ALA A 444 15.02 8.04 -28.31
C ALA A 444 14.48 8.73 -27.06
N ASN A 445 14.82 10.01 -26.83
CA ASN A 445 14.30 10.80 -25.73
C ASN A 445 12.78 11.02 -25.84
N PHE A 446 12.29 11.35 -27.02
CA PHE A 446 10.85 11.48 -27.29
C PHE A 446 10.11 10.20 -26.96
N ASN A 447 10.57 9.06 -27.47
CA ASN A 447 9.97 7.77 -27.20
C ASN A 447 9.98 7.44 -25.69
N SER A 448 11.07 7.72 -24.97
CA SER A 448 11.19 7.52 -23.52
C SER A 448 10.17 8.35 -22.74
N LEU A 449 10.01 9.62 -23.08
CA LEU A 449 9.08 10.53 -22.44
C LEU A 449 7.61 10.15 -22.67
N TYR A 450 7.26 9.81 -23.91
CA TYR A 450 5.85 9.63 -24.28
C TYR A 450 5.35 8.20 -24.13
N SER A 451 6.22 7.19 -24.06
CA SER A 451 5.84 5.80 -23.77
C SER A 451 5.30 5.58 -22.36
N ALA A 452 5.60 6.47 -21.42
CA ALA A 452 5.18 6.39 -20.03
C ALA A 452 3.86 7.10 -19.71
N PHE A 453 3.08 7.48 -20.74
CA PHE A 453 1.81 8.20 -20.59
C PHE A 453 1.97 9.50 -19.77
N PRO A 454 2.71 10.49 -20.30
CA PRO A 454 2.97 11.73 -19.60
C PRO A 454 1.70 12.54 -19.40
N SER A 455 1.67 13.33 -18.32
CA SER A 455 0.57 14.23 -17.96
C SER A 455 1.13 15.53 -17.38
N LEU A 456 0.34 16.61 -17.47
CA LEU A 456 0.70 17.91 -16.90
C LEU A 456 0.20 17.98 -15.46
N HIS A 457 1.10 18.40 -14.55
CA HIS A 457 0.80 18.58 -13.14
C HIS A 457 1.34 19.93 -12.65
N GLN A 458 0.77 20.41 -11.55
CA GLN A 458 1.16 21.70 -10.97
C GLN A 458 2.60 21.64 -10.45
N ASP A 459 3.37 22.69 -10.74
CA ASP A 459 4.69 22.94 -10.19
C ASP A 459 4.63 23.88 -8.97
N TYR A 460 5.80 24.20 -8.38
CA TYR A 460 5.91 25.09 -7.22
C TYR A 460 5.63 26.57 -7.55
N ALA A 461 5.65 26.96 -8.80
CA ALA A 461 5.36 28.32 -9.25
C ALA A 461 3.87 28.53 -9.61
N GLY A 462 3.03 27.52 -9.46
CA GLY A 462 1.62 27.55 -9.85
C GLY A 462 1.39 27.32 -11.35
N SER A 463 2.44 27.05 -12.11
CA SER A 463 2.39 26.64 -13.52
C SER A 463 2.22 25.11 -13.64
N THR A 464 2.40 24.57 -14.85
CA THR A 464 2.34 23.13 -15.09
C THR A 464 3.65 22.60 -15.65
N VAL A 465 4.03 21.40 -15.22
CA VAL A 465 5.19 20.67 -15.68
C VAL A 465 4.81 19.27 -16.14
N LEU A 466 5.50 18.77 -17.16
CA LEU A 466 5.30 17.41 -17.68
C LEU A 466 5.90 16.38 -16.70
N THR A 467 5.12 15.36 -16.33
CA THR A 467 5.55 14.25 -15.50
C THR A 467 4.91 12.94 -15.98
N ASP A 468 5.21 11.81 -15.38
CA ASP A 468 4.60 10.53 -15.70
C ASP A 468 4.07 9.81 -14.43
N ARG A 469 3.38 8.69 -14.66
CA ARG A 469 2.77 7.90 -13.57
C ARG A 469 3.80 7.40 -12.54
N ARG A 470 5.04 7.10 -12.95
CA ARG A 470 6.09 6.61 -12.04
C ARG A 470 6.58 7.74 -11.15
N MET A 471 6.83 8.91 -11.74
CA MET A 471 7.26 10.10 -11.00
C MET A 471 6.19 10.56 -10.01
N LEU A 472 4.92 10.51 -10.40
CA LEU A 472 3.80 10.80 -9.50
C LEU A 472 3.72 9.83 -8.32
N LEU A 473 4.04 8.55 -8.53
CA LEU A 473 4.09 7.56 -7.45
C LEU A 473 5.14 7.96 -6.39
N TYR A 474 6.30 8.42 -6.84
CA TYR A 474 7.35 8.91 -5.96
C TYR A 474 6.93 10.20 -5.24
N ALA A 475 6.25 11.12 -5.93
CA ALA A 475 5.70 12.32 -5.31
C ALA A 475 4.65 11.99 -4.24
N TRP A 476 3.76 11.05 -4.48
CA TRP A 476 2.77 10.59 -3.50
C TRP A 476 3.41 9.86 -2.31
N TRP A 477 4.51 9.14 -2.53
CA TRP A 477 5.28 8.56 -1.43
C TRP A 477 5.82 9.66 -0.52
N PHE A 478 6.42 10.73 -1.08
CA PHE A 478 6.87 11.88 -0.30
C PHE A 478 5.70 12.55 0.43
N GLU A 479 4.59 12.86 -0.26
CA GLU A 479 3.38 13.45 0.33
C GLU A 479 2.92 12.67 1.57
N SER A 480 2.77 11.34 1.44
CA SER A 480 2.32 10.48 2.55
C SER A 480 3.35 10.35 3.67
N THR A 481 4.64 10.31 3.31
CA THR A 481 5.72 10.13 4.29
C THR A 481 5.98 11.42 5.06
N LEU A 482 5.94 12.58 4.42
CA LEU A 482 6.07 13.88 5.08
C LEU A 482 4.91 14.15 6.03
N ALA A 483 3.70 13.75 5.67
CA ALA A 483 2.55 13.81 6.58
C ALA A 483 2.71 12.90 7.81
N LYS A 484 3.39 11.76 7.68
CA LYS A 484 3.68 10.84 8.79
C LYS A 484 4.78 11.36 9.73
N TYR A 485 5.74 12.15 9.22
CA TYR A 485 6.89 12.68 9.97
C TYR A 485 6.95 14.21 9.90
N PRO A 486 5.94 14.93 10.42
CA PRO A 486 5.83 16.39 10.32
C PRO A 486 6.96 17.14 11.07
N GLU A 487 7.64 16.47 11.99
CA GLU A 487 8.79 16.99 12.73
C GLU A 487 10.07 17.09 11.87
N ILE A 488 10.12 16.42 10.71
CA ILE A 488 11.24 16.47 9.78
C ILE A 488 10.94 17.54 8.71
N LYS A 489 11.33 18.77 8.98
CA LYS A 489 11.17 19.85 8.00
C LYS A 489 11.96 19.51 6.74
N THR A 490 11.25 19.37 5.63
CA THR A 490 11.83 19.01 4.33
C THR A 490 11.64 20.12 3.33
N PHE A 491 12.70 20.44 2.63
CA PHE A 491 12.73 21.51 1.61
C PHE A 491 13.17 20.96 0.25
N ASN A 492 12.67 21.57 -0.83
CA ASN A 492 13.16 21.33 -2.18
C ASN A 492 13.90 22.57 -2.67
N LEU A 493 15.18 22.43 -2.97
CA LEU A 493 16.05 23.54 -3.38
C LEU A 493 15.66 24.02 -4.78
N MET A 494 15.26 25.28 -4.90
CA MET A 494 14.90 25.93 -6.17
C MET A 494 14.11 25.02 -7.12
N PRO A 495 12.96 24.47 -6.69
CA PRO A 495 12.28 23.40 -7.40
C PRO A 495 11.75 23.83 -8.77
N ARG A 496 11.98 23.00 -9.79
CA ARG A 496 11.44 23.15 -11.15
C ARG A 496 10.52 21.99 -11.55
N GLY A 497 10.30 21.08 -10.63
CA GLY A 497 9.53 19.86 -10.82
C GLY A 497 8.10 19.96 -10.29
N VAL A 498 7.46 18.79 -10.17
CA VAL A 498 6.09 18.68 -9.67
C VAL A 498 6.00 19.13 -8.21
N LEU A 499 4.94 19.86 -7.86
CA LEU A 499 4.65 20.24 -6.49
C LEU A 499 4.40 19.01 -5.62
N ILE A 500 5.13 18.88 -4.52
CA ILE A 500 4.98 17.81 -3.53
C ILE A 500 4.38 18.41 -2.26
N PRO A 501 3.13 18.10 -1.92
CA PRO A 501 2.52 18.57 -0.67
C PRO A 501 3.35 18.20 0.57
N GLY A 502 3.52 19.14 1.49
CA GLY A 502 4.34 18.97 2.69
C GLY A 502 5.83 19.21 2.50
N MET A 503 6.31 19.44 1.27
CA MET A 503 7.70 19.82 0.97
C MET A 503 7.75 21.29 0.54
N SER A 504 8.42 22.14 1.33
CA SER A 504 8.52 23.57 1.06
C SER A 504 9.58 23.89 0.00
N ALA A 505 9.33 24.89 -0.84
CA ALA A 505 10.38 25.43 -1.70
C ALA A 505 11.43 26.16 -0.84
N CYS A 506 12.68 26.10 -1.28
CA CYS A 506 13.82 26.76 -0.65
C CYS A 506 14.61 27.54 -1.72
N SER A 507 14.82 28.84 -1.51
CA SER A 507 15.69 29.64 -2.38
C SER A 507 17.18 29.36 -2.08
N ALA A 508 18.08 29.90 -2.90
CA ALA A 508 19.50 29.78 -2.63
C ALA A 508 19.92 30.55 -1.36
N GLU A 509 19.25 31.66 -1.06
CA GLU A 509 19.46 32.46 0.15
C GLU A 509 18.97 31.71 1.37
N ASP A 510 17.75 31.12 1.34
CA ASP A 510 17.18 30.33 2.42
C ASP A 510 18.07 29.11 2.72
N PHE A 511 18.63 28.48 1.69
CA PHE A 511 19.52 27.33 1.84
C PHE A 511 20.67 27.63 2.80
N VAL A 512 21.35 28.77 2.64
CA VAL A 512 22.46 29.17 3.51
C VAL A 512 22.02 29.37 4.95
N GLY A 513 20.79 29.79 5.18
CA GLY A 513 20.18 29.91 6.52
C GLY A 513 19.81 28.57 7.15
N LEU A 514 19.36 27.62 6.34
CA LEU A 514 18.90 26.29 6.79
C LEU A 514 20.06 25.34 7.12
N ILE A 515 21.20 25.43 6.40
CA ILE A 515 22.40 24.64 6.67
C ILE A 515 23.23 25.35 7.73
N GLY A 516 23.27 24.82 8.92
CA GLY A 516 24.05 25.40 10.02
C GLY A 516 24.19 24.42 11.15
N GLY A 517 25.12 24.66 12.02
CA GLY A 517 25.25 23.93 13.26
C GLY A 517 26.63 23.32 13.45
N LEU A 518 26.97 22.25 12.77
CA LEU A 518 28.24 21.56 12.96
C LEU A 518 29.32 22.05 11.99
N PRO A 519 30.59 22.21 12.43
CA PRO A 519 31.70 22.35 11.50
C PRO A 519 31.93 21.05 10.72
N ARG A 520 32.45 21.17 9.50
CA ARG A 520 32.71 19.99 8.64
C ARG A 520 33.60 18.95 9.35
N THR A 521 34.62 19.40 10.08
CA THR A 521 35.53 18.53 10.84
C THR A 521 34.81 17.63 11.84
N ALA A 522 33.79 18.16 12.55
CA ALA A 522 33.03 17.38 13.52
C ALA A 522 32.16 16.28 12.83
N ILE A 523 31.67 16.53 11.62
CA ILE A 523 30.99 15.54 10.80
C ILE A 523 31.96 14.42 10.40
N ASP A 524 33.15 14.80 9.90
CA ASP A 524 34.19 13.87 9.45
C ASP A 524 34.70 12.99 10.58
N GLU A 525 34.97 13.55 11.76
CA GLU A 525 35.40 12.84 12.96
C GLU A 525 34.32 11.85 13.46
N ARG A 526 33.05 12.30 13.46
CA ARG A 526 31.91 11.44 13.87
C ARG A 526 31.73 10.28 12.91
N LEU A 527 31.81 10.55 11.60
CA LEU A 527 31.70 9.51 10.58
C LEU A 527 32.83 8.50 10.68
N GLU A 528 34.07 8.98 10.92
CA GLU A 528 35.22 8.10 11.14
C GLU A 528 35.05 7.21 12.36
N ALA A 529 34.59 7.77 13.47
CA ALA A 529 34.34 7.03 14.71
C ALA A 529 33.29 5.93 14.51
N ILE A 530 32.18 6.23 13.80
CA ILE A 530 31.13 5.25 13.50
C ILE A 530 31.69 4.12 12.64
N VAL A 531 32.40 4.43 11.56
CA VAL A 531 32.99 3.43 10.68
C VAL A 531 33.96 2.53 11.45
N LYS A 532 34.86 3.12 12.25
CA LYS A 532 35.83 2.36 13.05
C LYS A 532 35.14 1.44 14.07
N ASN A 533 34.09 1.92 14.75
CA ASN A 533 33.34 1.11 15.74
C ASN A 533 32.56 -0.01 15.06
N ALA A 534 31.91 0.27 13.93
CA ALA A 534 31.12 -0.71 13.19
C ALA A 534 31.96 -1.88 12.66
N TYR A 535 33.21 -1.61 12.28
CA TYR A 535 34.20 -2.60 11.81
C TYR A 535 35.26 -2.89 12.87
N SER A 536 34.87 -2.90 14.15
CA SER A 536 35.75 -3.24 15.26
C SER A 536 36.21 -4.70 15.19
N GLN A 537 37.28 -5.02 15.91
CA GLN A 537 37.79 -6.39 15.98
C GLN A 537 36.72 -7.40 16.43
N THR A 538 35.88 -7.01 17.41
CA THR A 538 34.75 -7.85 17.88
C THR A 538 33.75 -8.16 16.74
N PHE A 539 33.45 -7.18 15.87
CA PHE A 539 32.60 -7.42 14.71
C PHE A 539 33.26 -8.42 13.74
N LEU A 540 34.54 -8.25 13.46
CA LEU A 540 35.29 -9.10 12.54
C LEU A 540 35.40 -10.53 13.09
N ASP A 541 35.69 -10.70 14.37
CA ASP A 541 35.76 -12.01 15.04
C ASP A 541 34.42 -12.77 14.97
N GLY A 542 33.31 -12.04 14.96
CA GLY A 542 31.96 -12.59 14.81
C GLY A 542 31.61 -13.09 13.39
N CYS A 543 32.38 -12.76 12.34
CA CYS A 543 32.07 -13.13 10.95
C CYS A 543 31.87 -14.62 10.75
N GLY A 544 32.75 -15.46 11.31
CA GLY A 544 32.64 -16.91 11.17
C GLY A 544 31.41 -17.56 11.79
N ALA A 545 30.87 -16.95 12.87
CA ALA A 545 29.57 -17.38 13.43
C ALA A 545 28.42 -17.03 12.50
N ARG A 546 28.40 -15.79 11.97
CA ARG A 546 27.41 -15.34 11.00
C ARG A 546 27.45 -16.15 9.71
N GLU A 547 28.63 -16.54 9.23
CA GLU A 547 28.76 -17.42 8.06
C GLU A 547 28.15 -18.80 8.28
N ARG A 548 28.37 -19.43 9.45
CA ARG A 548 27.72 -20.71 9.78
C ARG A 548 26.21 -20.59 9.84
N GLN A 549 25.68 -19.53 10.44
CA GLN A 549 24.25 -19.27 10.50
C GLN A 549 23.66 -19.05 9.10
N LEU A 550 24.32 -18.25 8.27
CA LEU A 550 23.90 -17.99 6.89
C LEU A 550 23.91 -19.30 6.07
N ALA A 551 24.92 -20.14 6.22
CA ALA A 551 25.00 -21.43 5.54
C ALA A 551 23.81 -22.35 5.94
N ALA A 552 23.45 -22.37 7.23
CA ALA A 552 22.27 -23.08 7.71
C ALA A 552 20.97 -22.54 7.09
N SER A 553 20.79 -21.22 7.06
CA SER A 553 19.63 -20.57 6.43
C SER A 553 19.55 -20.90 4.93
N VAL A 554 20.66 -20.82 4.21
CA VAL A 554 20.73 -21.16 2.77
C VAL A 554 20.32 -22.62 2.55
N LYS A 555 20.80 -23.56 3.39
CA LYS A 555 20.42 -24.98 3.31
C LYS A 555 18.91 -25.15 3.50
N THR A 556 18.36 -24.57 4.56
CA THR A 556 16.91 -24.64 4.85
C THR A 556 16.07 -24.07 3.69
N MET A 557 16.48 -22.92 3.13
CA MET A 557 15.78 -22.30 2.00
C MET A 557 15.89 -23.15 0.72
N THR A 558 17.03 -23.81 0.49
CA THR A 558 17.22 -24.70 -0.65
C THR A 558 16.29 -25.92 -0.57
N GLU A 559 16.18 -26.50 0.62
CA GLU A 559 15.26 -27.62 0.91
C GLU A 559 13.80 -27.20 0.78
N ALA A 560 13.43 -26.03 1.34
CA ALA A 560 12.09 -25.47 1.22
C ALA A 560 11.70 -25.15 -0.23
N ALA A 561 12.62 -24.63 -1.04
CA ALA A 561 12.38 -24.40 -2.46
C ALA A 561 12.15 -25.70 -3.24
N ALA A 562 12.90 -26.76 -2.92
CA ALA A 562 12.71 -28.08 -3.52
C ALA A 562 11.33 -28.66 -3.14
N ASP A 563 10.95 -28.57 -1.87
CA ASP A 563 9.63 -29.03 -1.41
C ASP A 563 8.49 -28.23 -2.06
N LEU A 564 8.62 -26.89 -2.12
CA LEU A 564 7.64 -26.02 -2.79
C LEU A 564 7.44 -26.42 -4.27
N ALA A 565 8.51 -26.75 -4.99
CA ALA A 565 8.41 -27.20 -6.37
C ALA A 565 7.59 -28.50 -6.48
N VAL A 566 7.81 -29.46 -5.58
CA VAL A 566 7.04 -30.73 -5.53
C VAL A 566 5.58 -30.48 -5.17
N GLN A 567 5.29 -29.61 -4.19
CA GLN A 567 3.93 -29.29 -3.78
C GLN A 567 3.16 -28.58 -4.92
N ALA A 568 3.79 -27.61 -5.58
CA ALA A 568 3.20 -26.89 -6.70
C ALA A 568 2.94 -27.80 -7.91
N GLU A 569 3.84 -28.73 -8.22
CA GLU A 569 3.63 -29.72 -9.28
C GLU A 569 2.42 -30.63 -8.99
N LYS A 570 2.30 -31.09 -7.72
CA LYS A 570 1.15 -31.89 -7.28
C LYS A 570 -0.14 -31.11 -7.40
N ALA A 571 -0.15 -29.84 -6.95
CA ALA A 571 -1.34 -28.97 -7.03
C ALA A 571 -1.76 -28.73 -8.50
N GLY A 572 -0.82 -28.48 -9.39
CA GLY A 572 -1.09 -28.35 -10.84
C GLY A 572 -1.71 -29.61 -11.45
N LYS A 573 -1.21 -30.80 -11.07
CA LYS A 573 -1.80 -32.09 -11.51
C LYS A 573 -3.22 -32.28 -11.00
N LEU A 574 -3.52 -31.85 -9.74
CA LEU A 574 -4.87 -31.91 -9.18
C LEU A 574 -5.82 -30.95 -9.91
N CYS A 575 -5.39 -29.73 -10.23
CA CYS A 575 -6.18 -28.79 -11.02
C CYS A 575 -6.55 -29.35 -12.39
N ARG A 576 -5.61 -30.02 -13.06
CA ARG A 576 -5.87 -30.68 -14.37
C ARG A 576 -6.91 -31.78 -14.23
N ARG A 577 -6.77 -32.66 -13.25
CA ARG A 577 -7.75 -33.74 -12.99
C ARG A 577 -9.13 -33.17 -12.66
N LEU A 578 -9.21 -32.11 -11.86
CA LEU A 578 -10.48 -31.42 -11.57
C LEU A 578 -11.13 -30.82 -12.84
N ALA A 579 -10.34 -30.23 -13.74
CA ALA A 579 -10.82 -29.74 -15.02
C ALA A 579 -11.37 -30.86 -15.91
N GLU A 580 -10.70 -31.99 -15.98
CA GLU A 580 -11.14 -33.18 -16.70
C GLU A 580 -12.44 -33.77 -16.13
N CYS A 581 -12.58 -33.79 -14.81
CA CYS A 581 -13.82 -34.23 -14.14
C CYS A 581 -15.01 -33.28 -14.34
N GLY A 582 -14.77 -31.99 -14.61
CA GLY A 582 -15.82 -30.96 -14.83
C GLY A 582 -16.26 -30.80 -16.29
N GLY A 583 -15.50 -31.33 -17.27
CA GLY A 583 -15.65 -31.03 -18.72
C GLY A 583 -16.71 -31.79 -19.50
N GLU A 584 -17.51 -32.67 -18.90
CA GLU A 584 -18.54 -33.47 -19.61
C GLU A 584 -19.99 -33.10 -19.23
N GLU A 585 -20.34 -31.82 -19.18
CA GLU A 585 -21.73 -31.35 -19.28
C GLU A 585 -22.07 -30.91 -20.71
N GLY A 586 -22.07 -31.86 -21.62
CA GLY A 586 -22.45 -31.58 -23.00
C GLY A 586 -22.74 -32.89 -23.79
N THR A 587 -24.01 -33.24 -23.86
CA THR A 587 -24.68 -34.27 -24.69
C THR A 587 -24.89 -35.65 -24.09
N GLY A 588 -26.12 -35.86 -23.58
CA GLY A 588 -26.88 -37.04 -23.90
C GLY A 588 -26.80 -38.27 -23.00
N LYS A 589 -27.93 -38.50 -22.32
CA LYS A 589 -28.46 -39.75 -21.73
C LYS A 589 -28.08 -40.12 -20.31
N SER A 590 -29.12 -39.96 -19.49
CA SER A 590 -29.31 -40.39 -18.12
C SER A 590 -28.81 -41.79 -17.77
N GLY A 591 -27.88 -41.87 -16.80
CA GLY A 591 -27.61 -43.04 -16.02
C GLY A 591 -27.55 -42.66 -14.54
N LYS A 592 -28.56 -42.91 -13.76
CA LYS A 592 -28.76 -42.50 -12.34
C LYS A 592 -27.78 -43.07 -11.31
N SER A 593 -26.73 -43.80 -11.68
CA SER A 593 -25.81 -44.43 -10.70
C SER A 593 -24.39 -43.87 -10.65
N GLY A 594 -23.99 -42.97 -11.56
CA GLY A 594 -22.64 -42.44 -11.65
C GLY A 594 -22.37 -41.11 -10.92
N ASN A 595 -23.42 -40.38 -10.56
CA ASN A 595 -23.29 -38.99 -10.08
C ASN A 595 -22.77 -38.87 -8.61
N GLY A 596 -23.09 -39.81 -7.74
CA GLY A 596 -22.68 -39.79 -6.34
C GLY A 596 -21.18 -40.09 -6.12
N ASN A 597 -20.60 -40.91 -6.98
CA ASN A 597 -19.17 -41.28 -6.90
C ASN A 597 -18.27 -40.16 -7.44
N ARG A 598 -18.71 -39.51 -8.51
CA ARG A 598 -18.05 -38.36 -9.16
C ARG A 598 -18.00 -37.14 -8.22
N THR A 599 -19.08 -36.85 -7.49
CA THR A 599 -19.14 -35.74 -6.50
C THR A 599 -18.23 -35.99 -5.29
N ARG A 600 -18.11 -37.26 -4.85
CA ARG A 600 -17.18 -37.64 -3.78
C ARG A 600 -15.72 -37.55 -4.20
N GLU A 601 -15.39 -37.96 -5.42
CA GLU A 601 -14.03 -37.83 -5.97
C GLU A 601 -13.61 -36.37 -6.13
N GLN A 602 -14.49 -35.52 -6.67
CA GLN A 602 -14.24 -34.06 -6.77
C GLN A 602 -14.05 -33.44 -5.39
N ALA A 603 -14.85 -33.76 -4.40
CA ALA A 603 -14.71 -33.27 -3.03
C ALA A 603 -13.35 -33.68 -2.40
N ALA A 604 -12.91 -34.91 -2.64
CA ALA A 604 -11.61 -35.41 -2.16
C ALA A 604 -10.43 -34.70 -2.83
N LEU A 605 -10.51 -34.45 -4.14
CA LEU A 605 -9.49 -33.70 -4.89
C LEU A 605 -9.40 -32.23 -4.43
N ILE A 606 -10.54 -31.57 -4.19
CA ILE A 606 -10.61 -30.20 -3.66
C ILE A 606 -10.00 -30.14 -2.25
N ALA A 607 -10.30 -31.10 -1.38
CA ALA A 607 -9.71 -31.15 -0.04
C ALA A 607 -8.17 -31.30 -0.09
N GLN A 608 -7.66 -32.15 -0.99
CA GLN A 608 -6.21 -32.29 -1.21
C GLN A 608 -5.61 -30.98 -1.74
N LEU A 609 -6.26 -30.31 -2.69
CA LEU A 609 -5.78 -29.05 -3.24
C LEU A 609 -5.73 -27.96 -2.16
N ASN A 610 -6.76 -27.83 -1.33
CA ASN A 610 -6.78 -26.88 -0.23
C ASN A 610 -5.64 -27.11 0.78
N THR A 611 -5.33 -28.40 1.10
CA THR A 611 -4.21 -28.74 1.99
C THR A 611 -2.86 -28.34 1.39
N LEU A 612 -2.69 -28.50 0.08
CA LEU A 612 -1.47 -28.07 -0.62
C LEU A 612 -1.39 -26.54 -0.69
N ASP A 613 -2.50 -25.88 -0.94
CA ASP A 613 -2.60 -24.42 -1.01
C ASP A 613 -2.26 -23.76 0.35
N GLU A 614 -2.72 -24.33 1.46
CA GLU A 614 -2.34 -23.88 2.80
C GLU A 614 -0.84 -24.00 3.03
N LYS A 615 -0.21 -25.11 2.64
CA LYS A 615 1.26 -25.29 2.76
C LYS A 615 2.05 -24.30 1.89
N ILE A 616 1.57 -23.98 0.70
CA ILE A 616 2.20 -23.04 -0.22
C ILE A 616 2.06 -21.60 0.31
N LYS A 617 1.01 -21.30 1.08
CA LYS A 617 0.71 -19.97 1.65
C LYS A 617 1.40 -19.69 2.97
N ASP A 618 2.27 -20.57 3.47
CA ASP A 618 2.90 -20.42 4.77
C ASP A 618 4.41 -20.14 4.65
N GLY A 619 4.94 -19.35 5.60
CA GLY A 619 6.35 -19.10 5.81
C GLY A 619 7.13 -18.66 4.56
N PHE A 620 8.32 -19.17 4.40
CA PHE A 620 9.23 -18.89 3.26
C PHE A 620 8.58 -19.16 1.89
N ALA A 621 7.74 -20.19 1.78
CA ALA A 621 7.04 -20.51 0.53
C ALA A 621 6.12 -19.38 0.09
N LYS A 622 5.39 -18.77 1.02
CA LYS A 622 4.54 -17.60 0.76
C LYS A 622 5.34 -16.42 0.23
N ASP A 623 6.42 -16.04 0.92
CA ASP A 623 7.23 -14.89 0.54
C ASP A 623 7.92 -15.11 -0.82
N LEU A 624 8.32 -16.34 -1.11
CA LEU A 624 8.89 -16.70 -2.39
C LEU A 624 7.86 -16.61 -3.52
N VAL A 625 6.63 -17.08 -3.28
CA VAL A 625 5.54 -17.00 -4.23
C VAL A 625 5.14 -15.53 -4.47
N GLU A 626 5.04 -14.72 -3.42
CA GLU A 626 4.74 -13.29 -3.53
C GLU A 626 5.75 -12.54 -4.40
N VAL A 627 7.05 -12.84 -4.26
CA VAL A 627 8.10 -12.17 -5.03
C VAL A 627 8.23 -12.67 -6.47
N LEU A 628 8.06 -13.97 -6.69
CA LEU A 628 8.39 -14.59 -7.97
C LEU A 628 7.18 -14.92 -8.86
N CYS A 629 6.00 -15.07 -8.26
CA CYS A 629 4.81 -15.53 -8.96
C CYS A 629 3.69 -14.50 -9.02
N PHE A 630 4.00 -13.23 -8.74
CA PHE A 630 3.02 -12.16 -8.80
C PHE A 630 2.36 -12.13 -10.19
N SER A 631 1.11 -12.58 -10.27
CA SER A 631 0.27 -12.42 -11.45
C SER A 631 -0.56 -11.17 -11.26
N ASP A 632 -0.61 -10.31 -12.25
CA ASP A 632 -1.57 -9.22 -12.30
C ASP A 632 -2.98 -9.84 -12.41
N GLU A 633 -3.67 -10.02 -11.27
CA GLU A 633 -5.05 -10.53 -11.23
C GLU A 633 -6.00 -9.68 -12.08
N SER A 634 -5.58 -8.44 -12.43
CA SER A 634 -6.32 -7.55 -13.32
C SER A 634 -6.40 -8.03 -14.76
N ASN A 635 -5.53 -8.96 -15.18
CA ASN A 635 -5.46 -9.54 -16.51
C ASN A 635 -5.90 -11.03 -16.56
N ALA A 636 -6.53 -11.55 -15.50
CA ALA A 636 -7.14 -12.88 -15.58
C ALA A 636 -8.18 -12.86 -16.71
N ASP A 637 -7.84 -13.52 -17.80
CA ASP A 637 -8.72 -13.69 -18.95
C ASP A 637 -9.95 -14.48 -18.48
N SER A 638 -11.07 -13.80 -18.35
CA SER A 638 -12.34 -14.38 -17.91
C SER A 638 -12.85 -15.50 -18.82
N SER A 639 -12.22 -15.71 -19.98
CA SER A 639 -12.51 -16.82 -20.89
C SER A 639 -11.84 -18.14 -20.47
N VAL A 640 -10.86 -18.12 -19.54
CA VAL A 640 -10.14 -19.32 -19.07
C VAL A 640 -10.90 -19.96 -17.90
N PRO A 641 -11.23 -21.27 -17.95
CA PRO A 641 -11.86 -21.96 -16.84
C PRO A 641 -11.04 -21.85 -15.54
N PRO A 642 -11.65 -21.66 -14.37
CA PRO A 642 -10.95 -21.42 -13.10
C PRO A 642 -9.84 -22.44 -12.77
N MET A 643 -10.07 -23.72 -13.05
CA MET A 643 -9.08 -24.79 -12.78
C MET A 643 -7.90 -24.73 -13.76
N ALA A 644 -8.11 -24.34 -15.01
CA ALA A 644 -7.03 -24.15 -15.98
C ALA A 644 -6.19 -22.92 -15.65
N ALA A 645 -6.81 -21.87 -15.11
CA ALA A 645 -6.09 -20.70 -14.60
C ALA A 645 -5.23 -21.07 -13.38
N ALA A 646 -5.80 -21.83 -12.42
CA ALA A 646 -5.06 -22.32 -11.25
C ALA A 646 -3.90 -23.25 -11.63
N GLU A 647 -4.07 -24.15 -12.59
CA GLU A 647 -3.00 -25.01 -13.12
C GLU A 647 -1.81 -24.19 -13.65
N LYS A 648 -2.08 -23.11 -14.39
CA LYS A 648 -1.03 -22.21 -14.88
C LYS A 648 -0.28 -21.53 -13.75
N VAL A 649 -0.98 -21.10 -12.68
CA VAL A 649 -0.37 -20.49 -11.51
C VAL A 649 0.55 -21.48 -10.81
N TYR A 650 0.09 -22.70 -10.51
CA TYR A 650 0.93 -23.72 -9.87
C TYR A 650 2.09 -24.16 -10.75
N GLY A 651 1.92 -24.24 -12.07
CA GLY A 651 3.01 -24.50 -13.01
C GLY A 651 4.10 -23.42 -12.94
N ARG A 652 3.70 -22.15 -12.81
CA ARG A 652 4.62 -21.02 -12.63
C ARG A 652 5.35 -21.09 -11.28
N ILE A 653 4.64 -21.38 -10.19
CA ILE A 653 5.24 -21.58 -8.86
C ILE A 653 6.27 -22.69 -8.89
N CYS A 654 5.95 -23.84 -9.49
CA CYS A 654 6.86 -24.98 -9.64
C CYS A 654 8.13 -24.58 -10.38
N LEU A 655 8.01 -23.95 -11.54
CA LEU A 655 9.16 -23.51 -12.34
C LEU A 655 10.06 -22.53 -11.57
N MET A 656 9.46 -21.56 -10.87
CA MET A 656 10.20 -20.57 -10.10
C MET A 656 10.90 -21.20 -8.89
N ALA A 657 10.23 -22.09 -8.17
CA ALA A 657 10.83 -22.82 -7.05
C ALA A 657 12.03 -23.70 -7.49
N GLN A 658 11.92 -24.35 -8.64
CA GLN A 658 13.04 -25.07 -9.28
C GLN A 658 14.21 -24.14 -9.62
N GLN A 659 13.93 -22.97 -10.18
CA GLN A 659 14.97 -21.97 -10.47
C GLN A 659 15.67 -21.49 -9.20
N VAL A 660 14.93 -21.23 -8.13
CA VAL A 660 15.47 -20.86 -6.82
C VAL A 660 16.38 -21.94 -6.27
N HIS A 661 15.90 -23.18 -6.25
CA HIS A 661 16.69 -24.35 -5.83
C HIS A 661 18.00 -24.43 -6.61
N GLU A 662 17.97 -24.33 -7.94
CA GLU A 662 19.16 -24.36 -8.79
C GLU A 662 20.14 -23.21 -8.55
N ILE A 663 19.60 -22.00 -8.26
CA ILE A 663 20.44 -20.83 -7.96
C ILE A 663 21.22 -21.03 -6.66
N PHE A 664 20.57 -21.58 -5.62
CA PHE A 664 21.23 -21.88 -4.35
C PHE A 664 22.18 -23.07 -4.44
N LYS A 665 21.83 -24.13 -5.19
CA LYS A 665 22.64 -25.33 -5.33
C LYS A 665 23.97 -25.10 -6.07
N LYS A 666 24.04 -24.11 -6.97
CA LYS A 666 25.24 -23.78 -7.74
C LYS A 666 26.28 -23.01 -6.93
N ARG A 667 26.06 -22.81 -5.67
CA ARG A 667 26.95 -22.14 -4.73
C ARG A 667 27.49 -23.11 -3.66
#